data_49637ad602c91bf733278016202c2418
#
_entry.id   49637ad602c91bf733278016202c2418
#
_cell.length_a   1.000
_cell.length_b   1.000
_cell.length_c   1.000
_cell.angle_alpha   90.00
_cell.angle_beta   90.00
_cell.angle_gamma   90.00
#
_symmetry.space_group_name_H-M   'P 1'
#
loop_
_entity.id
_entity.type
_entity.pdbx_description
1 polymer ?
#
loop_
_entity_poly.entity_id
_entity_poly.type
_entity_poly.pdbx_seq_one_letter_code
_entity_poly.pdbx_strand_id
1 'polypeptide(L)'
;MNSITSKIAEHSPDKVKVSRRSVFEAETPKNTGPCILLSVGYDGSRGKALCKLYDPLKNKIYYWFDNSDHKPYCISDLPPEKIRKLPVAVHQGFIGVEVIEKYDLLTDRMVKMSKILASDPLSIGGRGKMKGIRDLLPKAWEAKIPYHNCYIYDRRLIPGFYYRIVDGDLLPVSFEIPRKTRENILKFFEGEPDPVRELVNSWLPIFLYPAPNIPRLAVDIEVYTPQVDRVPEPSLAEYPVICVSFSSSDGLNKIFLLKRKGFSLGSKPETFPEYAELVFFEDEKKLLNETFKLISSYPIILTFNGDDFDLNYLWHRAKKLGIKGEEIPIVLGKNSAGIIPGVHVDLYKFFSNRSIQIYAFSNKYKDATLDAIATSLLGISKIRLNELISELSYYELASYCFRDAEITLKLTTFNNDLVLKLIILLMRISKLSMDDVTRQSVSGWIKNLFYYEHRIRNYLIPLKEDIVAVKGEAVTRALIKGKKYMGAIVIEPKPGVYFNVIVLDFASLYPSVLYRWNLSYETIRCPHEECKSNRIPSLPHWVCKRRLGLTSTIIGMLRNIRVYWFKPKSKDPNIDEATRSWYSVVQQGLKVILNASYGVMGNEAFPLYCPPVAESTTALGRYIISKAVEKAEKIGVEVLYGDTDSIFIHKPTDEQINVLMEWASKEFKIDLDIDKVYRYVTFSGLKKNYLGVFRDGSVDIKGLVGKKRNTPEFIKKAFLEVVEVLSKVSSVNDFEEAKRRIAEIIRNYYVKLRDRRLSLEDLAFRVKLSRSLKHYVKTTPQHVKAARLLEKYGKKLGAGDIISYVKVKGEIGVKPVQLARIDEIDVNKYMGHMETTFRQILEAVGVNLDEIFGFRSLDSFFKR
;
A
#
# COMPACT_ATOMS: atom_id res chain seq x y z
N MET A 1 42.12 -46.59 -31.82
CA MET A 1 43.19 -45.65 -32.23
C MET A 1 42.59 -44.24 -32.02
N ASN A 2 43.38 -43.44 -31.35
CA ASN A 2 43.15 -41.98 -31.04
C ASN A 2 42.05 -41.64 -30.03
N SER A 3 42.37 -41.64 -28.81
CA SER A 3 42.82 -40.63 -27.77
C SER A 3 42.13 -39.29 -27.90
N ILE A 4 41.14 -39.02 -26.99
CA ILE A 4 40.74 -37.68 -26.59
C ILE A 4 41.02 -37.57 -25.08
N THR A 5 42.10 -36.89 -24.77
CA THR A 5 42.51 -36.50 -23.42
C THR A 5 41.58 -35.42 -22.90
N SER A 6 40.84 -35.73 -21.85
CA SER A 6 40.05 -34.77 -21.06
C SER A 6 40.99 -33.87 -20.23
N LYS A 7 40.99 -32.60 -20.51
CA LYS A 7 41.53 -31.59 -19.58
C LYS A 7 40.55 -31.44 -18.39
N ILE A 8 40.93 -32.04 -17.28
CA ILE A 8 40.37 -31.73 -15.97
C ILE A 8 40.93 -30.37 -15.57
N ALA A 9 40.13 -29.35 -15.64
CA ALA A 9 40.44 -28.05 -15.02
C ALA A 9 40.22 -28.18 -13.51
N GLU A 10 41.31 -28.18 -12.76
CA GLU A 10 41.30 -28.00 -11.30
C GLU A 10 40.66 -26.65 -10.96
N HIS A 11 39.42 -26.66 -10.45
CA HIS A 11 38.84 -25.53 -9.79
C HIS A 11 39.40 -25.50 -8.36
N SER A 12 40.36 -24.62 -8.12
CA SER A 12 40.76 -24.20 -6.76
C SER A 12 39.53 -23.68 -6.04
N PRO A 13 39.35 -23.96 -4.74
CA PRO A 13 38.25 -23.41 -3.97
C PRO A 13 38.38 -21.89 -3.92
N ASP A 14 37.39 -21.21 -4.49
CA ASP A 14 37.29 -19.74 -4.41
C ASP A 14 37.38 -19.34 -2.93
N LYS A 15 38.50 -18.73 -2.57
CA LYS A 15 38.70 -18.03 -1.30
C LYS A 15 37.54 -17.06 -1.17
N VAL A 16 36.70 -17.27 -0.16
CA VAL A 16 35.67 -16.31 0.26
C VAL A 16 36.39 -14.98 0.44
N LYS A 17 36.23 -14.07 -0.52
CA LYS A 17 36.70 -12.69 -0.40
C LYS A 17 35.96 -12.09 0.78
N VAL A 18 36.63 -11.98 1.93
CA VAL A 18 36.16 -11.18 3.06
C VAL A 18 35.93 -9.78 2.50
N SER A 19 34.68 -9.37 2.37
CA SER A 19 34.34 -8.03 1.89
C SER A 19 34.95 -7.02 2.86
N ARG A 20 35.82 -6.14 2.36
CA ARG A 20 36.37 -5.04 3.17
C ARG A 20 35.20 -4.23 3.72
N ARG A 21 35.30 -3.80 4.99
CA ARG A 21 34.26 -2.99 5.63
C ARG A 21 34.12 -1.66 4.91
N SER A 22 32.92 -1.15 4.85
CA SER A 22 32.64 0.17 4.29
C SER A 22 33.30 1.26 5.15
N VAL A 23 33.87 2.27 4.51
CA VAL A 23 34.40 3.45 5.20
C VAL A 23 33.29 4.28 5.87
N PHE A 24 32.06 4.05 5.51
CA PHE A 24 30.87 4.72 6.05
C PHE A 24 30.19 3.95 7.20
N GLU A 25 30.75 2.85 7.71
CA GLU A 25 30.18 2.13 8.86
C GLU A 25 30.09 3.06 10.08
N ALA A 26 28.96 2.93 10.80
CA ALA A 26 28.74 3.68 12.03
C ALA A 26 29.60 3.16 13.20
N GLU A 27 29.81 4.02 14.18
CA GLU A 27 30.45 3.68 15.45
C GLU A 27 29.62 2.62 16.23
N THR A 28 30.32 1.83 17.08
CA THR A 28 29.74 0.82 17.94
C THR A 28 30.02 1.14 19.42
N PRO A 29 29.31 2.10 20.02
CA PRO A 29 29.55 2.53 21.38
C PRO A 29 29.12 1.48 22.43
N LYS A 30 29.76 1.47 23.59
CA LYS A 30 29.35 0.65 24.73
C LYS A 30 28.22 1.29 25.53
N ASN A 31 28.08 2.62 25.47
CA ASN A 31 27.04 3.36 26.16
C ASN A 31 26.46 4.45 25.28
N THR A 32 25.13 4.61 25.27
CA THR A 32 24.41 5.69 24.56
C THR A 32 23.31 6.28 25.42
N GLY A 33 22.88 7.47 25.06
CA GLY A 33 21.57 7.98 25.43
C GLY A 33 20.42 7.21 24.70
N PRO A 34 19.17 7.70 24.83
CA PRO A 34 18.05 7.15 24.10
C PRO A 34 18.21 7.32 22.60
N CYS A 35 18.26 6.22 21.85
CA CYS A 35 18.36 6.15 20.40
C CYS A 35 17.14 5.47 19.81
N ILE A 36 16.77 5.84 18.58
CA ILE A 36 15.62 5.27 17.86
C ILE A 36 16.11 4.06 17.05
N LEU A 37 15.45 2.90 17.21
CA LEU A 37 15.74 1.71 16.40
C LEU A 37 15.14 1.88 15.01
N LEU A 38 15.99 2.16 14.00
CA LEU A 38 15.57 2.37 12.62
C LEU A 38 15.44 1.05 11.85
N SER A 39 16.42 0.17 11.99
CA SER A 39 16.51 -1.06 11.22
C SER A 39 17.17 -2.18 11.99
N VAL A 40 16.76 -3.41 11.69
CA VAL A 40 17.39 -4.65 12.15
C VAL A 40 17.76 -5.46 10.91
N GLY A 41 19.03 -5.86 10.83
CA GLY A 41 19.58 -6.63 9.72
C GLY A 41 20.42 -7.80 10.18
N TYR A 42 21.16 -8.40 9.25
CA TYR A 42 22.17 -9.43 9.52
C TYR A 42 23.49 -9.04 8.88
N ASP A 43 24.54 -8.97 9.67
CA ASP A 43 25.91 -8.78 9.18
C ASP A 43 26.54 -10.14 8.93
N GLY A 44 26.64 -10.51 7.67
CA GLY A 44 27.20 -11.80 7.27
C GLY A 44 28.71 -11.91 7.52
N SER A 45 29.45 -10.78 7.64
CA SER A 45 30.87 -10.80 7.94
C SER A 45 31.17 -11.09 9.41
N ARG A 46 30.26 -10.67 10.29
CA ARG A 46 30.33 -10.91 11.73
C ARG A 46 29.48 -12.11 12.18
N GLY A 47 28.58 -12.60 11.32
CA GLY A 47 27.64 -13.68 11.64
C GLY A 47 26.63 -13.28 12.73
N LYS A 48 26.24 -11.99 12.82
CA LYS A 48 25.43 -11.44 13.90
C LYS A 48 24.28 -10.58 13.40
N ALA A 49 23.23 -10.46 14.21
CA ALA A 49 22.21 -9.43 13.99
C ALA A 49 22.83 -8.03 14.19
N LEU A 50 22.40 -7.08 13.37
CA LEU A 50 22.77 -5.67 13.38
C LEU A 50 21.55 -4.81 13.62
N CYS A 51 21.58 -3.97 14.67
CA CYS A 51 20.61 -2.92 14.91
C CYS A 51 21.21 -1.56 14.51
N LYS A 52 20.50 -0.79 13.68
CA LYS A 52 20.83 0.60 13.36
C LYS A 52 20.04 1.51 14.29
N LEU A 53 20.77 2.29 15.08
CA LEU A 53 20.22 3.16 16.13
C LEU A 53 20.53 4.62 15.79
N TYR A 54 19.53 5.46 15.77
CA TYR A 54 19.70 6.91 15.57
C TYR A 54 19.61 7.66 16.90
N ASP A 55 20.66 8.39 17.25
CA ASP A 55 20.74 9.28 18.41
C ASP A 55 20.27 10.69 18.01
N PRO A 56 19.09 11.14 18.45
CA PRO A 56 18.54 12.44 18.05
C PRO A 56 19.26 13.63 18.70
N LEU A 57 19.97 13.42 19.83
CA LEU A 57 20.70 14.48 20.52
C LEU A 57 22.04 14.78 19.84
N LYS A 58 22.70 13.74 19.33
CA LYS A 58 24.01 13.87 18.68
C LYS A 58 23.92 13.91 17.17
N ASN A 59 22.72 13.72 16.61
CA ASN A 59 22.47 13.56 15.17
C ASN A 59 23.39 12.51 14.53
N LYS A 60 23.52 11.35 15.18
CA LYS A 60 24.40 10.26 14.76
C LYS A 60 23.67 8.94 14.68
N ILE A 61 24.15 8.07 13.78
CA ILE A 61 23.78 6.66 13.73
C ILE A 61 24.82 5.85 14.46
N TYR A 62 24.37 4.89 15.26
CA TYR A 62 25.20 3.88 15.90
C TYR A 62 24.80 2.50 15.41
N TYR A 63 25.80 1.60 15.36
CA TYR A 63 25.58 0.19 15.15
C TYR A 63 25.67 -0.55 16.48
N TRP A 64 24.75 -1.46 16.67
CA TRP A 64 24.80 -2.43 17.75
C TRP A 64 24.71 -3.83 17.17
N PHE A 65 25.67 -4.69 17.53
CA PHE A 65 25.70 -6.08 17.10
C PHE A 65 25.26 -6.98 18.26
N ASP A 66 24.45 -8.00 17.93
CA ASP A 66 23.96 -8.96 18.92
C ASP A 66 25.11 -9.56 19.74
N ASN A 67 24.92 -9.57 21.05
CA ASN A 67 25.85 -10.17 22.02
C ASN A 67 25.31 -11.44 22.66
N SER A 68 24.10 -11.89 22.28
CA SER A 68 23.42 -13.08 22.80
C SER A 68 23.68 -14.36 22.01
N ASP A 69 24.49 -14.28 20.96
CA ASP A 69 24.78 -15.36 20.01
C ASP A 69 23.54 -16.01 19.37
N HIS A 70 22.50 -15.17 19.10
CA HIS A 70 21.27 -15.62 18.45
C HIS A 70 21.54 -16.21 17.06
N LYS A 71 21.15 -17.48 16.87
CA LYS A 71 21.38 -18.20 15.62
C LYS A 71 20.11 -18.25 14.76
N PRO A 72 20.24 -18.28 13.42
CA PRO A 72 19.14 -18.62 12.51
C PRO A 72 18.64 -20.04 12.80
N TYR A 73 17.33 -20.25 12.66
CA TYR A 73 16.75 -21.57 12.91
C TYR A 73 15.45 -21.81 12.13
N CYS A 74 15.04 -23.06 12.06
CA CYS A 74 13.70 -23.51 11.73
C CYS A 74 13.24 -24.58 12.73
N ILE A 75 11.96 -24.94 12.67
CA ILE A 75 11.35 -25.87 13.64
C ILE A 75 10.81 -27.09 12.88
N SER A 76 10.95 -28.28 13.44
CA SER A 76 10.40 -29.54 12.93
C SER A 76 9.69 -30.32 14.03
N ASP A 77 8.69 -31.13 13.65
CA ASP A 77 7.99 -32.07 14.53
C ASP A 77 8.75 -33.39 14.73
N LEU A 78 9.85 -33.59 13.99
CA LEU A 78 10.68 -34.79 14.15
C LEU A 78 11.53 -34.68 15.40
N PRO A 79 11.69 -35.76 16.18
CA PRO A 79 12.60 -35.80 17.33
C PRO A 79 14.07 -35.70 16.90
N PRO A 80 14.98 -35.22 17.78
CA PRO A 80 16.38 -34.98 17.43
C PRO A 80 17.11 -36.21 16.85
N GLU A 81 16.79 -37.41 17.30
CA GLU A 81 17.42 -38.64 16.87
C GLU A 81 17.08 -38.95 15.38
N LYS A 82 15.86 -38.61 14.96
CA LYS A 82 15.44 -38.74 13.54
C LYS A 82 16.11 -37.67 12.69
N ILE A 83 16.19 -36.40 13.16
CA ILE A 83 16.83 -35.31 12.45
C ILE A 83 18.31 -35.64 12.17
N ARG A 84 19.03 -36.19 13.16
CA ARG A 84 20.44 -36.57 13.04
C ARG A 84 20.69 -37.66 11.98
N LYS A 85 19.67 -38.42 11.58
CA LYS A 85 19.73 -39.42 10.52
C LYS A 85 19.37 -38.88 9.14
N LEU A 86 18.89 -37.65 9.03
CA LEU A 86 18.54 -37.00 7.78
C LEU A 86 19.76 -36.29 7.14
N PRO A 87 19.72 -35.97 5.84
CA PRO A 87 20.75 -35.15 5.19
C PRO A 87 20.97 -33.77 5.83
N VAL A 88 20.06 -33.31 6.66
CA VAL A 88 20.20 -32.07 7.46
C VAL A 88 21.44 -32.11 8.34
N ALA A 89 21.74 -33.25 8.99
CA ALA A 89 22.84 -33.35 9.93
C ALA A 89 24.25 -33.20 9.29
N VAL A 90 24.36 -33.46 7.99
CA VAL A 90 25.61 -33.29 7.22
C VAL A 90 25.64 -31.99 6.41
N HIS A 91 24.62 -31.13 6.55
CA HIS A 91 24.60 -29.83 5.88
C HIS A 91 25.66 -28.90 6.51
N GLN A 92 26.48 -28.23 5.69
CA GLN A 92 27.58 -27.36 6.14
C GLN A 92 27.21 -26.31 7.18
N GLY A 93 25.97 -25.81 7.11
CA GLY A 93 25.47 -24.79 8.04
C GLY A 93 24.70 -25.35 9.23
N PHE A 94 24.63 -26.66 9.42
CA PHE A 94 23.97 -27.25 10.58
C PHE A 94 24.82 -27.10 11.84
N ILE A 95 24.25 -26.54 12.92
CA ILE A 95 24.92 -26.36 14.19
C ILE A 95 24.45 -27.42 15.21
N GLY A 96 23.13 -27.60 15.30
CA GLY A 96 22.56 -28.50 16.31
C GLY A 96 21.04 -28.49 16.35
N VAL A 97 20.50 -29.26 17.30
CA VAL A 97 19.06 -29.38 17.51
C VAL A 97 18.75 -29.22 18.97
N GLU A 98 17.81 -28.38 19.33
CA GLU A 98 17.27 -28.17 20.68
C GLU A 98 15.82 -28.64 20.73
N VAL A 99 15.40 -29.28 21.82
CA VAL A 99 13.99 -29.59 22.06
C VAL A 99 13.33 -28.40 22.71
N ILE A 100 12.23 -27.96 22.11
CA ILE A 100 11.41 -26.84 22.58
C ILE A 100 9.95 -27.27 22.73
N GLU A 101 9.22 -26.60 23.58
CA GLU A 101 7.78 -26.75 23.70
C GLU A 101 7.08 -25.51 23.13
N LYS A 102 6.05 -25.75 22.33
CA LYS A 102 5.20 -24.71 21.73
C LYS A 102 3.74 -25.03 21.97
N TYR A 103 2.92 -24.00 22.17
CA TYR A 103 1.48 -24.21 22.21
C TYR A 103 0.91 -24.15 20.79
N ASP A 104 0.34 -25.25 20.32
CA ASP A 104 -0.30 -25.32 19.02
C ASP A 104 -1.77 -24.89 19.13
N LEU A 105 -2.08 -23.74 18.59
CA LEU A 105 -3.43 -23.16 18.59
C LEU A 105 -4.43 -23.96 17.72
N LEU A 106 -3.98 -24.76 16.73
CA LEU A 106 -4.86 -25.58 15.89
C LEU A 106 -5.40 -26.79 16.63
N THR A 107 -4.54 -27.44 17.41
CA THR A 107 -4.85 -28.67 18.16
C THR A 107 -5.18 -28.41 19.62
N ASP A 108 -4.99 -27.17 20.10
CA ASP A 108 -5.26 -26.69 21.47
C ASP A 108 -4.45 -27.43 22.53
N ARG A 109 -3.13 -27.68 22.29
CA ARG A 109 -2.25 -28.41 23.17
C ARG A 109 -0.80 -27.98 23.07
N MET A 110 -0.03 -28.29 24.14
CA MET A 110 1.43 -28.21 24.08
C MET A 110 1.99 -29.30 23.18
N VAL A 111 2.94 -28.92 22.31
CA VAL A 111 3.64 -29.83 21.39
C VAL A 111 5.15 -29.69 21.58
N LYS A 112 5.84 -30.84 21.63
CA LYS A 112 7.30 -30.89 21.62
C LYS A 112 7.81 -30.80 20.20
N MET A 113 8.71 -29.87 19.94
CA MET A 113 9.26 -29.59 18.62
C MET A 113 10.78 -29.56 18.71
N SER A 114 11.43 -29.83 17.59
CA SER A 114 12.88 -29.67 17.44
C SER A 114 13.20 -28.34 16.75
N LYS A 115 13.95 -27.48 17.42
CA LYS A 115 14.52 -26.24 16.87
C LYS A 115 15.89 -26.55 16.30
N ILE A 116 16.02 -26.39 15.00
CA ILE A 116 17.23 -26.73 14.23
C ILE A 116 18.01 -25.45 13.98
N LEU A 117 19.21 -25.35 14.56
CA LEU A 117 20.09 -24.18 14.51
C LEU A 117 20.99 -24.22 13.29
N ALA A 118 21.20 -23.06 12.67
CA ALA A 118 22.08 -22.90 11.52
C ALA A 118 23.11 -21.79 11.73
N SER A 119 24.26 -21.90 11.03
CA SER A 119 25.36 -20.93 11.11
C SER A 119 25.01 -19.55 10.57
N ASP A 120 24.16 -19.51 9.55
CA ASP A 120 23.75 -18.30 8.85
C ASP A 120 22.35 -18.46 8.22
N PRO A 121 21.67 -17.34 7.88
CA PRO A 121 20.32 -17.39 7.31
C PRO A 121 20.20 -18.13 5.98
N LEU A 122 21.24 -18.12 5.15
CA LEU A 122 21.22 -18.82 3.85
C LEU A 122 21.28 -20.34 4.03
N SER A 123 21.89 -20.82 5.11
CA SER A 123 21.89 -22.24 5.47
C SER A 123 20.48 -22.77 5.75
N ILE A 124 19.57 -21.94 6.28
CA ILE A 124 18.14 -22.31 6.40
C ILE A 124 17.44 -22.28 5.05
N GLY A 125 17.61 -21.17 4.28
CA GLY A 125 16.83 -20.87 3.08
C GLY A 125 17.32 -21.51 1.77
N GLY A 126 18.58 -21.91 1.72
CA GLY A 126 19.29 -22.32 0.50
C GLY A 126 19.89 -21.15 -0.29
N ARG A 127 20.87 -21.43 -1.12
CA ARG A 127 21.55 -20.45 -1.98
C ARG A 127 21.61 -20.93 -3.43
N GLY A 128 20.94 -20.25 -4.34
CA GLY A 128 20.93 -20.62 -5.75
C GLY A 128 20.38 -22.03 -5.98
N LYS A 129 21.23 -22.98 -6.43
CA LYS A 129 20.87 -24.39 -6.63
C LYS A 129 21.08 -25.25 -5.36
N MET A 130 21.74 -24.73 -4.31
CA MET A 130 21.97 -25.45 -3.07
C MET A 130 20.72 -25.44 -2.20
N LYS A 131 20.27 -26.64 -1.82
CA LYS A 131 19.14 -26.81 -0.89
C LYS A 131 19.52 -26.29 0.49
N GLY A 132 18.62 -25.58 1.15
CA GLY A 132 18.76 -25.23 2.54
C GLY A 132 18.28 -26.34 3.48
N ILE A 133 18.56 -26.16 4.78
CA ILE A 133 18.12 -27.09 5.84
C ILE A 133 16.61 -27.34 5.77
N ARG A 134 15.80 -26.30 5.52
CA ARG A 134 14.34 -26.43 5.38
C ARG A 134 13.90 -27.37 4.25
N ASP A 135 14.69 -27.45 3.17
CA ASP A 135 14.35 -28.26 1.99
C ASP A 135 14.77 -29.72 2.14
N LEU A 136 15.53 -30.02 3.19
CA LEU A 136 16.00 -31.35 3.57
C LEU A 136 15.12 -31.98 4.66
N LEU A 137 14.15 -31.24 5.20
CA LEU A 137 13.18 -31.72 6.17
C LEU A 137 11.86 -32.07 5.46
N PRO A 138 11.15 -33.13 5.90
CA PRO A 138 9.82 -33.42 5.39
C PRO A 138 8.83 -32.26 5.60
N LYS A 139 8.97 -31.57 6.76
CA LYS A 139 8.16 -30.43 7.13
C LYS A 139 8.96 -29.47 8.02
N ALA A 140 8.88 -28.18 7.72
CA ALA A 140 9.62 -27.16 8.45
C ALA A 140 8.72 -25.94 8.74
N TRP A 141 8.47 -25.67 10.03
CA TRP A 141 7.77 -24.49 10.50
C TRP A 141 8.73 -23.31 10.64
N GLU A 142 8.21 -22.09 10.51
CA GLU A 142 8.91 -20.83 10.71
C GLU A 142 10.13 -20.61 9.80
N ALA A 143 10.45 -21.56 8.94
CA ALA A 143 11.61 -21.60 8.03
C ALA A 143 11.58 -20.55 6.88
N LYS A 144 10.45 -19.90 6.65
CA LYS A 144 10.27 -18.86 5.62
C LYS A 144 10.25 -17.44 6.21
N ILE A 145 10.46 -17.30 7.52
CA ILE A 145 10.56 -16.00 8.18
C ILE A 145 12.00 -15.50 8.01
N PRO A 146 12.22 -14.28 7.46
CA PRO A 146 13.56 -13.69 7.38
C PRO A 146 14.24 -13.62 8.75
N TYR A 147 15.53 -13.84 8.80
CA TYR A 147 16.27 -13.87 10.07
C TYR A 147 16.07 -12.63 10.93
N HIS A 148 16.17 -11.44 10.33
CA HIS A 148 15.99 -10.19 11.08
C HIS A 148 14.59 -10.06 11.70
N ASN A 149 13.55 -10.61 11.08
CA ASN A 149 12.22 -10.66 11.67
C ASN A 149 12.16 -11.70 12.82
N CYS A 150 12.76 -12.88 12.65
CA CYS A 150 12.90 -13.84 13.76
C CYS A 150 13.59 -13.20 14.96
N TYR A 151 14.69 -12.47 14.69
CA TYR A 151 15.45 -11.76 15.72
C TYR A 151 14.59 -10.70 16.44
N ILE A 152 13.86 -9.87 15.68
CA ILE A 152 12.93 -8.87 16.23
C ILE A 152 11.91 -9.55 17.17
N TYR A 153 11.34 -10.68 16.76
CA TYR A 153 10.32 -11.37 17.55
C TYR A 153 10.92 -11.99 18.83
N ASP A 154 12.04 -12.68 18.70
CA ASP A 154 12.69 -13.37 19.83
C ASP A 154 13.24 -12.39 20.86
N ARG A 155 13.77 -11.24 20.41
CA ARG A 155 14.25 -10.16 21.28
C ARG A 155 13.16 -9.17 21.70
N ARG A 156 11.91 -9.37 21.26
CA ARG A 156 10.75 -8.49 21.50
C ARG A 156 11.01 -7.04 21.13
N LEU A 157 11.77 -6.80 20.04
CA LEU A 157 12.09 -5.46 19.60
C LEU A 157 10.88 -4.81 18.92
N ILE A 158 10.80 -3.48 19.02
CA ILE A 158 9.81 -2.65 18.35
C ILE A 158 10.55 -1.59 17.54
N PRO A 159 10.79 -1.79 16.23
CA PRO A 159 11.38 -0.76 15.39
C PRO A 159 10.55 0.54 15.43
N GLY A 160 11.23 1.69 15.37
CA GLY A 160 10.61 2.99 15.58
C GLY A 160 10.42 3.38 17.06
N PHE A 161 10.89 2.56 17.99
CA PHE A 161 10.91 2.86 19.43
C PHE A 161 12.31 3.18 19.94
N TYR A 162 12.42 3.63 21.18
CA TYR A 162 13.67 4.06 21.78
C TYR A 162 14.36 2.93 22.56
N TYR A 163 15.67 2.84 22.34
CA TYR A 163 16.58 1.92 23.01
C TYR A 163 17.83 2.68 23.45
N ARG A 164 18.53 2.19 24.45
CA ARG A 164 19.85 2.66 24.85
C ARG A 164 20.82 1.50 24.95
N ILE A 165 22.07 1.76 24.69
CA ILE A 165 23.14 0.81 24.96
C ILE A 165 23.70 1.13 26.35
N VAL A 166 23.79 0.13 27.21
CA VAL A 166 24.36 0.22 28.55
C VAL A 166 25.33 -0.94 28.72
N ASP A 167 26.60 -0.61 28.89
CA ASP A 167 27.69 -1.58 29.03
C ASP A 167 27.76 -2.66 27.93
N GLY A 168 27.31 -2.26 26.72
CA GLY A 168 27.25 -3.11 25.54
C GLY A 168 25.92 -3.84 25.33
N ASP A 169 24.97 -3.77 26.26
CA ASP A 169 23.66 -4.37 26.13
C ASP A 169 22.63 -3.40 25.58
N LEU A 170 21.78 -3.86 24.66
CA LEU A 170 20.68 -3.10 24.08
C LEU A 170 19.43 -3.22 24.96
N LEU A 171 19.06 -2.13 25.62
CA LEU A 171 17.93 -2.06 26.55
C LEU A 171 16.82 -1.13 26.03
N PRO A 172 15.53 -1.53 26.15
CA PRO A 172 14.44 -0.65 25.82
C PRO A 172 14.34 0.54 26.78
N VAL A 173 13.96 1.69 26.27
CA VAL A 173 13.62 2.86 27.09
C VAL A 173 12.14 2.79 27.42
N SER A 174 11.81 2.80 28.71
CA SER A 174 10.42 2.83 29.18
C SER A 174 9.89 4.28 29.15
N PHE A 175 8.65 4.43 28.76
CA PHE A 175 7.93 5.69 28.79
C PHE A 175 6.74 5.61 29.75
N GLU A 176 6.61 6.60 30.61
CA GLU A 176 5.46 6.72 31.47
C GLU A 176 4.26 7.24 30.70
N ILE A 177 3.18 6.46 30.72
CA ILE A 177 1.88 6.90 30.23
C ILE A 177 1.15 7.54 31.39
N PRO A 178 0.62 8.77 31.26
CA PRO A 178 -0.16 9.40 32.31
C PRO A 178 -1.28 8.48 32.79
N ARG A 179 -1.31 8.22 34.10
CA ARG A 179 -2.27 7.29 34.73
C ARG A 179 -3.71 7.55 34.29
N LYS A 180 -4.15 8.81 34.29
CA LYS A 180 -5.49 9.21 33.88
C LYS A 180 -5.79 8.84 32.41
N THR A 181 -4.84 8.98 31.50
CA THR A 181 -4.99 8.59 30.09
C THR A 181 -5.15 7.09 29.96
N ARG A 182 -4.30 6.32 30.66
CA ARG A 182 -4.38 4.85 30.70
C ARG A 182 -5.75 4.38 31.21
N GLU A 183 -6.18 4.89 32.36
CA GLU A 183 -7.47 4.54 32.97
C GLU A 183 -8.65 4.88 32.06
N ASN A 184 -8.65 6.05 31.43
CA ASN A 184 -9.71 6.44 30.51
C ASN A 184 -9.80 5.54 29.26
N ILE A 185 -8.67 5.06 28.73
CA ILE A 185 -8.69 4.11 27.62
C ILE A 185 -9.19 2.74 28.08
N LEU A 186 -8.74 2.27 29.27
CA LEU A 186 -9.13 0.96 29.80
C LEU A 186 -10.62 0.88 30.14
N LYS A 187 -11.31 2.01 30.42
CA LYS A 187 -12.77 2.04 30.58
C LYS A 187 -13.53 1.50 29.38
N PHE A 188 -13.03 1.67 28.15
CA PHE A 188 -13.64 1.08 26.95
C PHE A 188 -13.48 -0.45 26.86
N PHE A 189 -12.73 -1.04 27.79
CA PHE A 189 -12.50 -2.47 27.90
C PHE A 189 -12.98 -3.01 29.27
N GLU A 190 -13.82 -2.25 29.97
CA GLU A 190 -14.52 -2.76 31.18
C GLU A 190 -15.45 -3.90 30.76
N GLY A 191 -15.40 -5.00 31.50
CA GLY A 191 -16.13 -6.24 31.17
C GLY A 191 -15.43 -7.17 30.16
N GLU A 192 -14.34 -6.74 29.53
CA GLU A 192 -13.49 -7.65 28.76
C GLU A 192 -12.58 -8.49 29.68
N PRO A 193 -12.25 -9.74 29.28
CA PRO A 193 -11.34 -10.59 30.06
C PRO A 193 -9.97 -9.97 30.28
N ASP A 194 -9.30 -10.32 31.41
CA ASP A 194 -7.99 -9.80 31.78
C ASP A 194 -6.93 -9.88 30.66
N PRO A 195 -6.80 -10.98 29.89
CA PRO A 195 -5.83 -11.04 28.80
C PRO A 195 -6.03 -9.97 27.72
N VAL A 196 -7.28 -9.51 27.50
CA VAL A 196 -7.57 -8.41 26.57
C VAL A 196 -7.09 -7.09 27.14
N ARG A 197 -7.35 -6.83 28.41
CA ARG A 197 -6.91 -5.61 29.10
C ARG A 197 -5.38 -5.53 29.20
N GLU A 198 -4.71 -6.65 29.47
CA GLU A 198 -3.25 -6.75 29.45
C GLU A 198 -2.67 -6.47 28.05
N LEU A 199 -3.28 -7.03 27.00
CA LEU A 199 -2.91 -6.75 25.63
C LEU A 199 -3.03 -5.25 25.30
N VAL A 200 -4.16 -4.62 25.66
CA VAL A 200 -4.36 -3.17 25.52
C VAL A 200 -3.23 -2.41 26.20
N ASN A 201 -2.96 -2.71 27.47
CA ASN A 201 -1.90 -2.04 28.22
C ASN A 201 -0.52 -2.16 27.56
N SER A 202 -0.18 -3.34 27.05
CA SER A 202 1.11 -3.58 26.38
C SER A 202 1.26 -2.80 25.07
N TRP A 203 0.13 -2.46 24.42
CA TRP A 203 0.12 -1.74 23.13
C TRP A 203 -0.02 -0.23 23.28
N LEU A 204 -0.50 0.30 24.41
CA LEU A 204 -0.70 1.74 24.59
C LEU A 204 0.54 2.58 24.31
N PRO A 205 1.79 2.18 24.70
CA PRO A 205 2.98 2.95 24.38
C PRO A 205 3.19 3.17 22.88
N ILE A 206 2.82 2.17 22.05
CA ILE A 206 2.95 2.22 20.58
C ILE A 206 2.18 3.41 20.01
N PHE A 207 0.99 3.69 20.55
CA PHE A 207 0.06 4.68 20.06
C PHE A 207 0.16 6.03 20.76
N LEU A 208 0.43 6.03 22.06
CA LEU A 208 0.43 7.27 22.84
C LEU A 208 1.75 8.03 22.76
N TYR A 209 2.86 7.31 22.44
CA TYR A 209 4.14 7.96 22.30
C TYR A 209 4.32 8.55 20.89
N PRO A 210 4.48 9.88 20.73
CA PRO A 210 4.63 10.50 19.43
C PRO A 210 5.80 9.93 18.62
N ALA A 211 5.72 9.99 17.30
CA ALA A 211 6.85 9.68 16.46
C ALA A 211 7.92 10.76 16.61
N PRO A 212 9.20 10.39 16.69
CA PRO A 212 10.30 11.35 16.73
C PRO A 212 10.44 12.09 15.39
N ASN A 213 10.97 13.31 15.45
CA ASN A 213 11.47 13.96 14.26
C ASN A 213 12.86 13.38 13.92
N ILE A 214 13.06 12.94 12.68
CA ILE A 214 14.33 12.39 12.21
C ILE A 214 14.73 13.16 10.96
N PRO A 215 15.96 13.74 10.93
CA PRO A 215 16.50 14.38 9.74
C PRO A 215 16.51 13.44 8.55
N ARG A 216 16.17 13.95 7.38
CA ARG A 216 16.07 13.18 6.15
C ARG A 216 16.48 14.00 4.95
N LEU A 217 17.14 13.34 4.01
CA LEU A 217 17.65 13.92 2.78
C LEU A 217 16.98 13.27 1.59
N ALA A 218 16.29 14.05 0.78
CA ALA A 218 15.79 13.62 -0.52
C ALA A 218 16.90 13.78 -1.57
N VAL A 219 17.01 12.77 -2.43
CA VAL A 219 18.02 12.70 -3.49
C VAL A 219 17.33 12.35 -4.81
N ASP A 220 17.70 13.06 -5.86
CA ASP A 220 17.29 12.80 -7.23
C ASP A 220 18.47 12.94 -8.18
N ILE A 221 18.54 12.18 -9.27
CA ILE A 221 19.62 12.22 -10.24
C ILE A 221 19.14 12.41 -11.67
N GLU A 222 19.93 13.12 -12.47
CA GLU A 222 19.76 13.18 -13.90
C GLU A 222 20.98 12.62 -14.63
N VAL A 223 20.70 11.79 -15.62
CA VAL A 223 21.69 11.07 -16.41
C VAL A 223 21.67 11.59 -17.85
N TYR A 224 22.84 11.73 -18.44
CA TYR A 224 22.93 12.05 -19.86
C TYR A 224 22.13 11.08 -20.69
N THR A 225 21.22 11.59 -21.54
CA THR A 225 20.30 10.77 -22.34
C THR A 225 20.32 11.25 -23.78
N PRO A 226 21.08 10.59 -24.69
CA PRO A 226 21.26 11.05 -26.07
C PRO A 226 20.07 10.76 -27.00
N GLN A 227 19.05 10.05 -26.53
CA GLN A 227 17.88 9.65 -27.34
C GLN A 227 16.59 10.04 -26.64
N VAL A 228 15.64 10.59 -27.40
CA VAL A 228 14.28 10.82 -26.94
C VAL A 228 13.64 9.50 -26.54
N ASP A 229 12.89 9.47 -25.43
CA ASP A 229 12.10 8.33 -24.99
C ASP A 229 12.86 7.06 -24.50
N ARG A 230 14.17 7.12 -24.26
CA ARG A 230 14.94 6.01 -23.68
C ARG A 230 15.47 6.35 -22.29
N VAL A 231 14.88 5.74 -21.27
CA VAL A 231 15.44 5.76 -19.92
C VAL A 231 16.68 4.86 -19.90
N PRO A 232 17.88 5.35 -19.48
CA PRO A 232 19.07 4.53 -19.38
C PRO A 232 18.88 3.35 -18.45
N GLU A 233 19.40 2.18 -18.84
CA GLU A 233 19.32 0.96 -18.02
C GLU A 233 20.28 1.06 -16.82
N PRO A 234 19.80 1.05 -15.57
CA PRO A 234 20.64 1.24 -14.39
C PRO A 234 21.76 0.20 -14.27
N SER A 235 21.50 -1.05 -14.61
CA SER A 235 22.48 -2.14 -14.52
C SER A 235 23.66 -1.98 -15.50
N LEU A 236 23.45 -1.27 -16.60
CA LEU A 236 24.49 -0.96 -17.58
C LEU A 236 25.24 0.34 -17.24
N ALA A 237 24.57 1.31 -16.66
CA ALA A 237 25.09 2.64 -16.27
C ALA A 237 26.01 3.25 -17.35
N GLU A 238 25.52 3.26 -18.63
CA GLU A 238 26.33 3.61 -19.79
C GLU A 238 26.76 5.08 -19.79
N TYR A 239 25.88 5.97 -19.36
CA TYR A 239 26.02 7.40 -19.48
C TYR A 239 26.42 8.07 -18.15
N PRO A 240 27.07 9.24 -18.20
CA PRO A 240 27.45 9.95 -17.00
C PRO A 240 26.24 10.51 -16.25
N VAL A 241 26.36 10.57 -14.93
CA VAL A 241 25.46 11.34 -14.06
C VAL A 241 25.84 12.82 -14.23
N ILE A 242 24.92 13.63 -14.74
CA ILE A 242 25.16 15.05 -15.08
C ILE A 242 24.62 16.02 -14.03
N CYS A 243 23.67 15.59 -13.20
CA CYS A 243 23.14 16.34 -12.08
C CYS A 243 22.77 15.41 -10.93
N VAL A 244 23.01 15.85 -9.69
CA VAL A 244 22.46 15.24 -8.47
C VAL A 244 21.94 16.38 -7.60
N SER A 245 20.71 16.29 -7.18
CA SER A 245 20.06 17.28 -6.32
C SER A 245 19.71 16.74 -4.96
N PHE A 246 19.78 17.60 -3.97
CA PHE A 246 19.58 17.29 -2.56
C PHE A 246 18.67 18.33 -1.91
N SER A 247 17.65 17.87 -1.20
CA SER A 247 16.82 18.71 -0.35
C SER A 247 16.59 18.02 0.99
N SER A 248 16.86 18.68 2.10
CA SER A 248 16.78 18.08 3.43
C SER A 248 15.77 18.74 4.35
N SER A 249 15.34 17.99 5.36
CA SER A 249 14.37 18.48 6.36
C SER A 249 14.97 19.48 7.36
N ASP A 250 16.29 19.62 7.41
CA ASP A 250 17.04 20.58 8.23
C ASP A 250 17.52 21.80 7.44
N GLY A 251 17.08 21.94 6.17
CA GLY A 251 17.27 23.13 5.36
C GLY A 251 18.46 23.09 4.40
N LEU A 252 19.21 21.98 4.31
CA LEU A 252 20.26 21.84 3.29
C LEU A 252 19.61 21.65 1.91
N ASN A 253 20.00 22.49 0.95
CA ASN A 253 19.60 22.41 -0.44
C ASN A 253 20.83 22.57 -1.32
N LYS A 254 21.21 21.52 -2.05
CA LYS A 254 22.40 21.50 -2.92
C LYS A 254 22.12 20.85 -4.25
N ILE A 255 22.81 21.34 -5.28
CA ILE A 255 22.73 20.80 -6.63
C ILE A 255 24.16 20.62 -7.15
N PHE A 256 24.53 19.38 -7.40
CA PHE A 256 25.81 18.99 -7.96
C PHE A 256 25.69 18.85 -9.47
N LEU A 257 26.51 19.58 -10.21
CA LEU A 257 26.49 19.60 -11.68
C LEU A 257 27.87 19.15 -12.23
N LEU A 258 27.81 18.20 -13.14
CA LEU A 258 28.98 17.82 -13.93
C LEU A 258 29.19 18.86 -15.07
N LYS A 259 30.36 19.46 -15.17
CA LYS A 259 30.69 20.35 -16.27
C LYS A 259 30.70 19.60 -17.61
N ARG A 260 30.02 20.17 -18.59
CA ARG A 260 29.85 19.62 -19.93
C ARG A 260 30.46 20.58 -20.95
N LYS A 261 31.32 20.06 -21.83
CA LYS A 261 31.96 20.87 -22.87
C LYS A 261 30.93 21.49 -23.84
N GLY A 262 30.99 22.80 -24.03
CA GLY A 262 30.06 23.51 -24.93
C GLY A 262 28.73 23.96 -24.31
N PHE A 263 28.51 23.73 -23.01
CA PHE A 263 27.29 24.17 -22.32
C PHE A 263 27.55 25.44 -21.51
N SER A 264 26.55 26.34 -21.54
CA SER A 264 26.54 27.59 -20.76
C SER A 264 25.64 27.49 -19.54
N LEU A 265 25.71 28.47 -18.67
CA LEU A 265 24.81 28.61 -17.54
C LEU A 265 23.33 28.71 -18.00
N GLY A 266 23.10 29.36 -19.16
CA GLY A 266 21.77 29.67 -19.66
C GLY A 266 21.09 30.82 -18.90
N SER A 267 19.86 31.11 -19.25
CA SER A 267 19.00 32.03 -18.50
C SER A 267 18.38 31.30 -17.30
N LYS A 268 18.28 31.99 -16.16
CA LYS A 268 17.59 31.45 -15.00
C LYS A 268 16.09 31.34 -15.27
N PRO A 269 15.48 30.16 -15.24
CA PRO A 269 14.02 30.04 -15.33
C PRO A 269 13.35 30.53 -14.03
N GLU A 270 12.09 30.95 -14.08
CA GLU A 270 11.32 31.39 -12.89
C GLU A 270 11.26 30.30 -11.80
N THR A 271 11.37 29.06 -12.21
CA THR A 271 11.36 27.90 -11.31
C THR A 271 12.72 27.61 -10.67
N PHE A 272 13.73 28.43 -10.92
CA PHE A 272 15.08 28.20 -10.36
C PHE A 272 15.10 28.40 -8.84
N PRO A 273 15.64 27.43 -8.07
CA PRO A 273 15.67 27.51 -6.61
C PRO A 273 16.84 28.39 -6.14
N GLU A 274 16.61 29.68 -6.00
CA GLU A 274 17.66 30.66 -5.57
C GLU A 274 18.27 30.33 -4.19
N TYR A 275 17.59 29.54 -3.37
CA TYR A 275 18.05 29.09 -2.05
C TYR A 275 18.90 27.82 -2.11
N ALA A 276 19.10 27.22 -3.28
CA ALA A 276 19.92 26.03 -3.44
C ALA A 276 21.35 26.38 -3.88
N GLU A 277 22.32 25.78 -3.21
CA GLU A 277 23.74 25.93 -3.54
C GLU A 277 24.10 25.11 -4.78
N LEU A 278 24.63 25.77 -5.83
CA LEU A 278 25.17 25.11 -7.01
C LEU A 278 26.65 24.78 -6.82
N VAL A 279 27.02 23.52 -7.03
CA VAL A 279 28.40 23.05 -6.97
C VAL A 279 28.75 22.36 -8.30
N PHE A 280 29.82 22.88 -8.96
CA PHE A 280 30.30 22.35 -10.24
C PHE A 280 31.48 21.40 -10.06
N PHE A 281 31.46 20.29 -10.78
CA PHE A 281 32.54 19.30 -10.80
C PHE A 281 33.09 19.13 -12.21
N GLU A 282 34.40 19.12 -12.34
CA GLU A 282 35.12 18.82 -13.61
C GLU A 282 35.12 17.31 -13.89
N ASP A 283 35.03 16.49 -12.83
CA ASP A 283 35.16 15.03 -12.89
C ASP A 283 33.99 14.35 -12.21
N GLU A 284 33.36 13.41 -12.92
CA GLU A 284 32.20 12.65 -12.43
C GLU A 284 32.51 11.81 -11.18
N LYS A 285 33.73 11.25 -11.08
CA LYS A 285 34.13 10.47 -9.91
C LYS A 285 34.15 11.30 -8.64
N LYS A 286 34.61 12.59 -8.74
CA LYS A 286 34.55 13.54 -7.63
C LYS A 286 33.12 13.88 -7.25
N LEU A 287 32.26 14.12 -8.24
CA LEU A 287 30.83 14.37 -8.03
C LEU A 287 30.20 13.22 -7.26
N LEU A 288 30.42 11.95 -7.68
CA LEU A 288 29.88 10.78 -7.00
C LEU A 288 30.44 10.62 -5.58
N ASN A 289 31.72 10.87 -5.36
CA ASN A 289 32.32 10.76 -4.03
C ASN A 289 31.72 11.79 -3.05
N GLU A 290 31.51 13.03 -3.48
CA GLU A 290 30.83 14.03 -2.64
C GLU A 290 29.34 13.69 -2.43
N THR A 291 28.66 13.14 -3.46
CA THR A 291 27.30 12.58 -3.33
C THR A 291 27.25 11.51 -2.25
N PHE A 292 28.20 10.57 -2.24
CA PHE A 292 28.24 9.47 -1.27
C PHE A 292 28.52 9.96 0.16
N LYS A 293 29.39 10.95 0.35
CA LYS A 293 29.59 11.57 1.65
C LYS A 293 28.32 12.21 2.19
N LEU A 294 27.62 12.96 1.34
CA LEU A 294 26.39 13.64 1.74
C LEU A 294 25.27 12.65 2.07
N ILE A 295 25.06 11.63 1.24
CA ILE A 295 24.10 10.55 1.50
C ILE A 295 24.39 9.85 2.83
N SER A 296 25.67 9.61 3.15
CA SER A 296 26.08 8.92 4.38
C SER A 296 25.96 9.78 5.64
N SER A 297 25.76 11.09 5.50
CA SER A 297 25.64 12.01 6.65
C SER A 297 24.22 12.07 7.24
N TYR A 298 23.21 11.54 6.54
CA TYR A 298 21.83 11.57 6.98
C TYR A 298 21.31 10.21 7.47
N PRO A 299 20.49 10.17 8.51
CA PRO A 299 19.92 8.93 9.02
C PRO A 299 18.87 8.30 8.07
N ILE A 300 18.15 9.13 7.30
CA ILE A 300 17.16 8.68 6.33
C ILE A 300 17.44 9.32 4.97
N ILE A 301 17.59 8.49 3.97
CA ILE A 301 17.65 8.91 2.57
C ILE A 301 16.30 8.62 1.92
N LEU A 302 15.75 9.64 1.28
CA LEU A 302 14.49 9.56 0.53
C LEU A 302 14.78 9.58 -0.97
N THR A 303 14.10 8.73 -1.71
CA THR A 303 14.06 8.78 -3.18
C THR A 303 12.64 8.52 -3.66
N PHE A 304 12.39 8.80 -4.93
CA PHE A 304 11.17 8.39 -5.59
C PHE A 304 11.48 7.40 -6.73
N ASN A 305 11.36 6.12 -6.45
CA ASN A 305 11.76 4.99 -7.32
C ASN A 305 13.28 4.71 -7.35
N GLY A 306 14.01 5.14 -6.34
CA GLY A 306 15.48 4.97 -6.28
C GLY A 306 15.94 3.55 -6.06
N ASP A 307 15.09 2.64 -5.58
CA ASP A 307 15.35 1.20 -5.57
C ASP A 307 15.62 0.66 -6.98
N ASP A 308 14.83 1.13 -7.94
CA ASP A 308 14.87 0.65 -9.31
C ASP A 308 15.72 1.57 -10.23
N PHE A 309 15.96 2.83 -9.85
CA PHE A 309 16.70 3.79 -10.69
C PHE A 309 17.84 4.48 -9.95
N ASP A 310 17.62 5.53 -9.16
CA ASP A 310 18.66 6.45 -8.68
C ASP A 310 19.83 5.76 -7.97
N LEU A 311 19.55 5.05 -6.88
CA LEU A 311 20.60 4.38 -6.10
C LEU A 311 21.22 3.20 -6.86
N ASN A 312 20.39 2.52 -7.66
CA ASN A 312 20.85 1.43 -8.51
C ASN A 312 21.83 1.95 -9.57
N TYR A 313 21.49 3.07 -10.24
CA TYR A 313 22.34 3.70 -11.23
C TYR A 313 23.65 4.21 -10.62
N LEU A 314 23.57 4.95 -9.50
CA LEU A 314 24.74 5.47 -8.79
C LEU A 314 25.72 4.36 -8.41
N TRP A 315 25.22 3.22 -7.93
CA TRP A 315 26.07 2.08 -7.56
C TRP A 315 26.80 1.50 -8.78
N HIS A 316 26.08 1.19 -9.86
CA HIS A 316 26.67 0.63 -11.07
C HIS A 316 27.62 1.61 -11.75
N ARG A 317 27.28 2.89 -11.78
CA ARG A 317 28.11 3.94 -12.34
C ARG A 317 29.41 4.13 -11.56
N ALA A 318 29.34 4.13 -10.24
CA ALA A 318 30.51 4.19 -9.37
C ALA A 318 31.46 3.02 -9.61
N LYS A 319 30.93 1.81 -9.74
CA LYS A 319 31.73 0.62 -10.07
C LYS A 319 32.40 0.76 -11.43
N LYS A 320 31.71 1.27 -12.44
CA LYS A 320 32.24 1.50 -13.79
C LYS A 320 33.35 2.53 -13.80
N LEU A 321 33.28 3.55 -12.94
CA LEU A 321 34.31 4.56 -12.75
C LEU A 321 35.48 4.11 -11.85
N GLY A 322 35.49 2.86 -11.40
CA GLY A 322 36.54 2.30 -10.56
C GLY A 322 36.55 2.80 -9.12
N ILE A 323 35.39 3.23 -8.58
CA ILE A 323 35.23 3.52 -7.15
C ILE A 323 35.21 2.19 -6.41
N LYS A 324 35.99 2.07 -5.33
CA LYS A 324 36.06 0.84 -4.55
C LYS A 324 34.73 0.55 -3.83
N GLY A 325 34.41 -0.72 -3.63
CA GLY A 325 33.16 -1.10 -2.99
C GLY A 325 32.97 -0.58 -1.56
N GLU A 326 34.06 -0.48 -0.84
CA GLU A 326 34.13 0.09 0.52
C GLU A 326 33.80 1.59 0.57
N GLU A 327 34.00 2.30 -0.54
CA GLU A 327 33.74 3.74 -0.72
C GLU A 327 32.35 4.03 -1.29
N ILE A 328 31.52 3.02 -1.50
CA ILE A 328 30.13 3.17 -1.97
C ILE A 328 29.20 2.87 -0.81
N PRO A 329 28.42 3.84 -0.31
CA PRO A 329 27.50 3.61 0.82
C PRO A 329 26.20 2.91 0.43
N ILE A 330 26.04 2.52 -0.83
CA ILE A 330 24.84 1.87 -1.35
C ILE A 330 25.04 0.35 -1.35
N VAL A 331 24.04 -0.39 -0.83
CA VAL A 331 24.02 -1.85 -0.82
C VAL A 331 22.83 -2.34 -1.64
N LEU A 332 23.11 -2.97 -2.79
CA LEU A 332 22.04 -3.50 -3.63
C LEU A 332 21.56 -4.85 -3.13
N GLY A 333 20.24 -4.96 -2.88
CA GLY A 333 19.52 -6.20 -2.72
C GLY A 333 18.91 -6.68 -4.04
N LYS A 334 18.05 -7.70 -3.99
CA LYS A 334 17.40 -8.24 -5.19
C LYS A 334 16.49 -7.21 -5.88
N ASN A 335 15.71 -6.46 -5.12
CA ASN A 335 14.76 -5.44 -5.60
C ASN A 335 14.73 -4.25 -4.63
N SER A 336 15.84 -3.91 -4.04
CA SER A 336 15.95 -2.84 -3.05
C SER A 336 17.37 -2.31 -3.00
N ALA A 337 17.54 -1.06 -2.64
CA ALA A 337 18.82 -0.44 -2.34
C ALA A 337 18.82 0.02 -0.87
N GLY A 338 19.81 -0.38 -0.10
CA GLY A 338 20.06 0.06 1.26
C GLY A 338 21.16 1.10 1.32
N ILE A 339 21.24 1.84 2.45
CA ILE A 339 22.26 2.87 2.68
C ILE A 339 23.07 2.55 3.94
N ILE A 340 24.35 2.87 3.91
CA ILE A 340 25.28 2.82 5.02
C ILE A 340 25.66 4.27 5.38
N PRO A 341 25.60 4.68 6.68
CA PRO A 341 25.14 3.90 7.82
C PRO A 341 23.60 3.91 8.01
N GLY A 342 22.91 4.82 7.33
CA GLY A 342 21.49 5.11 7.49
C GLY A 342 20.55 4.05 6.91
N VAL A 343 19.32 4.50 6.66
CA VAL A 343 18.26 3.71 6.02
C VAL A 343 17.76 4.43 4.77
N HIS A 344 17.28 3.67 3.80
CA HIS A 344 16.67 4.19 2.58
C HIS A 344 15.17 3.96 2.56
N VAL A 345 14.44 5.01 2.26
CA VAL A 345 12.98 5.00 2.09
C VAL A 345 12.64 5.39 0.65
N ASP A 346 12.19 4.42 -0.13
CA ASP A 346 11.66 4.67 -1.47
C ASP A 346 10.17 5.03 -1.38
N LEU A 347 9.86 6.30 -1.58
CA LEU A 347 8.49 6.82 -1.47
C LEU A 347 7.55 6.28 -2.57
N TYR A 348 8.10 5.92 -3.76
CA TYR A 348 7.29 5.26 -4.78
C TYR A 348 6.69 3.94 -4.26
N LYS A 349 7.47 3.11 -3.58
CA LYS A 349 7.00 1.85 -3.00
C LYS A 349 5.90 2.09 -1.95
N PHE A 350 6.06 3.10 -1.10
CA PHE A 350 5.07 3.48 -0.09
C PHE A 350 3.76 3.98 -0.71
N PHE A 351 3.82 4.96 -1.62
CA PHE A 351 2.61 5.54 -2.24
C PHE A 351 1.94 4.61 -3.26
N SER A 352 2.67 3.66 -3.85
CA SER A 352 2.11 2.60 -4.71
C SER A 352 1.27 1.59 -3.94
N ASN A 353 1.39 1.54 -2.61
CA ASN A 353 0.59 0.65 -1.78
C ASN A 353 -0.88 1.07 -1.82
N ARG A 354 -1.73 0.23 -2.42
CA ARG A 354 -3.15 0.53 -2.61
C ARG A 354 -3.90 0.80 -1.31
N SER A 355 -3.51 0.17 -0.20
CA SER A 355 -4.13 0.41 1.11
C SER A 355 -3.76 1.78 1.67
N ILE A 356 -2.54 2.26 1.43
CA ILE A 356 -2.14 3.65 1.74
C ILE A 356 -2.95 4.61 0.89
N GLN A 357 -3.00 4.41 -0.43
CA GLN A 357 -3.75 5.25 -1.36
C GLN A 357 -5.22 5.41 -0.94
N ILE A 358 -5.90 4.29 -0.65
CA ILE A 358 -7.33 4.28 -0.36
C ILE A 358 -7.63 4.75 1.07
N TYR A 359 -6.94 4.18 2.07
CA TYR A 359 -7.36 4.34 3.47
C TYR A 359 -6.65 5.49 4.19
N ALA A 360 -5.38 5.77 3.88
CA ALA A 360 -4.69 6.91 4.44
C ALA A 360 -4.98 8.22 3.68
N PHE A 361 -5.02 8.18 2.35
CA PHE A 361 -5.20 9.36 1.52
C PHE A 361 -6.56 9.46 0.81
N SER A 362 -7.54 8.63 1.19
CA SER A 362 -8.93 8.67 0.66
C SER A 362 -8.99 8.68 -0.88
N ASN A 363 -8.02 7.99 -1.53
CA ASN A 363 -7.90 7.90 -2.99
C ASN A 363 -7.77 9.28 -3.70
N LYS A 364 -7.17 10.27 -3.01
CA LYS A 364 -6.96 11.62 -3.57
C LYS A 364 -6.10 11.59 -4.83
N TYR A 365 -5.03 10.78 -4.86
CA TYR A 365 -4.26 10.52 -6.08
C TYR A 365 -4.66 9.17 -6.68
N LYS A 366 -4.63 9.07 -8.01
CA LYS A 366 -5.02 7.85 -8.75
C LYS A 366 -3.83 7.09 -9.30
N ASP A 367 -2.80 7.82 -9.73
CA ASP A 367 -1.56 7.28 -10.26
C ASP A 367 -0.44 7.50 -9.25
N ALA A 368 0.44 6.50 -9.12
CA ALA A 368 1.57 6.55 -8.19
C ALA A 368 2.82 7.20 -8.83
N THR A 369 2.65 8.14 -9.77
CA THR A 369 3.75 8.96 -10.28
C THR A 369 4.02 10.12 -9.34
N LEU A 370 5.26 10.61 -9.29
CA LEU A 370 5.64 11.74 -8.45
C LEU A 370 4.74 12.96 -8.72
N ASP A 371 4.53 13.29 -10.00
CA ASP A 371 3.69 14.41 -10.42
C ASP A 371 2.23 14.28 -9.96
N ALA A 372 1.61 13.10 -10.17
CA ALA A 372 0.21 12.88 -9.79
C ALA A 372 0.00 12.95 -8.26
N ILE A 373 0.94 12.42 -7.49
CA ILE A 373 0.89 12.44 -6.02
C ILE A 373 1.10 13.88 -5.52
N ALA A 374 2.13 14.56 -6.01
CA ALA A 374 2.48 15.92 -5.62
C ALA A 374 1.38 16.91 -5.95
N THR A 375 0.84 16.86 -7.17
CA THR A 375 -0.29 17.71 -7.58
C THR A 375 -1.51 17.48 -6.68
N SER A 376 -1.81 16.21 -6.35
CA SER A 376 -3.00 15.87 -5.57
C SER A 376 -2.88 16.16 -4.08
N LEU A 377 -1.69 16.03 -3.49
CA LEU A 377 -1.47 16.17 -2.05
C LEU A 377 -0.85 17.51 -1.65
N LEU A 378 -0.01 18.08 -2.52
CA LEU A 378 0.74 19.32 -2.26
C LEU A 378 0.27 20.51 -3.11
N GLY A 379 -0.46 20.28 -4.19
CA GLY A 379 -0.79 21.31 -5.19
C GLY A 379 0.41 21.73 -6.06
N ILE A 380 1.49 20.95 -6.07
CA ILE A 380 2.74 21.25 -6.78
C ILE A 380 2.91 20.24 -7.92
N SER A 381 3.29 20.71 -9.13
CA SER A 381 3.58 19.86 -10.28
C SER A 381 5.08 19.83 -10.57
N LYS A 382 5.49 18.77 -11.29
CA LYS A 382 6.83 18.70 -11.90
C LYS A 382 7.00 19.75 -12.98
N ILE A 383 8.24 20.11 -13.27
CA ILE A 383 8.59 20.94 -14.42
C ILE A 383 8.41 20.07 -15.68
N ARG A 384 7.73 20.62 -16.69
CA ARG A 384 7.60 19.96 -17.99
C ARG A 384 8.72 20.40 -18.90
N LEU A 385 9.45 19.46 -19.47
CA LEU A 385 10.50 19.71 -20.44
C LEU A 385 9.96 19.61 -21.86
N ASN A 386 10.39 20.53 -22.72
CA ASN A 386 10.15 20.47 -24.16
C ASN A 386 11.39 19.98 -24.92
N GLU A 387 12.53 19.93 -24.26
CA GLU A 387 13.85 19.56 -24.79
C GLU A 387 14.38 18.30 -24.10
N LEU A 388 15.45 17.72 -24.66
CA LEU A 388 16.16 16.60 -24.04
C LEU A 388 16.89 17.06 -22.79
N ILE A 389 16.91 16.23 -21.73
CA ILE A 389 17.68 16.48 -20.50
C ILE A 389 19.17 16.74 -20.82
N SER A 390 19.71 16.05 -21.84
CA SER A 390 21.08 16.21 -22.31
C SER A 390 21.38 17.56 -22.97
N GLU A 391 20.37 18.30 -23.42
CA GLU A 391 20.49 19.57 -24.12
C GLU A 391 20.24 20.80 -23.24
N LEU A 392 19.69 20.61 -22.05
CA LEU A 392 19.38 21.67 -21.10
C LEU A 392 20.63 22.44 -20.68
N SER A 393 20.51 23.76 -20.54
CA SER A 393 21.51 24.61 -19.86
C SER A 393 21.66 24.21 -18.38
N TYR A 394 22.69 24.71 -17.70
CA TYR A 394 22.90 24.33 -16.31
C TYR A 394 21.77 24.79 -15.38
N TYR A 395 21.23 26.00 -15.58
CA TYR A 395 20.12 26.47 -14.74
C TYR A 395 18.81 25.70 -14.97
N GLU A 396 18.53 25.34 -16.21
CA GLU A 396 17.35 24.51 -16.53
C GLU A 396 17.47 23.10 -15.96
N LEU A 397 18.62 22.45 -16.13
CA LEU A 397 18.93 21.13 -15.59
C LEU A 397 18.87 21.13 -14.06
N ALA A 398 19.46 22.16 -13.42
CA ALA A 398 19.42 22.33 -11.98
C ALA A 398 17.98 22.48 -11.46
N SER A 399 17.19 23.34 -12.11
CA SER A 399 15.78 23.56 -11.73
C SER A 399 14.96 22.29 -11.86
N TYR A 400 15.16 21.55 -12.93
CA TYR A 400 14.42 20.30 -13.20
C TYR A 400 14.76 19.22 -12.17
N CYS A 401 16.03 18.89 -11.99
CA CYS A 401 16.48 17.87 -11.04
C CYS A 401 16.11 18.24 -9.60
N PHE A 402 16.34 19.49 -9.19
CA PHE A 402 16.05 19.93 -7.83
C PHE A 402 14.54 19.90 -7.51
N ARG A 403 13.68 20.20 -8.48
CA ARG A 403 12.22 20.13 -8.29
C ARG A 403 11.78 18.73 -7.86
N ASP A 404 12.36 17.67 -8.40
CA ASP A 404 12.00 16.30 -8.05
C ASP A 404 12.47 15.91 -6.63
N ALA A 405 13.69 16.31 -6.24
CA ALA A 405 14.18 16.13 -4.87
C ALA A 405 13.35 16.96 -3.86
N GLU A 406 13.02 18.20 -4.18
CA GLU A 406 12.19 19.07 -3.33
C GLU A 406 10.79 18.49 -3.11
N ILE A 407 10.12 18.05 -4.18
CA ILE A 407 8.80 17.40 -4.08
C ILE A 407 8.91 16.13 -3.24
N THR A 408 9.94 15.32 -3.46
CA THR A 408 10.17 14.07 -2.71
C THR A 408 10.29 14.34 -1.22
N LEU A 409 11.04 15.39 -0.82
CA LEU A 409 11.09 15.83 0.57
C LEU A 409 9.73 16.32 1.07
N LYS A 410 9.08 17.23 0.33
CA LYS A 410 7.79 17.84 0.70
C LYS A 410 6.70 16.79 0.92
N LEU A 411 6.72 15.67 0.21
CA LEU A 411 5.80 14.53 0.45
C LEU A 411 5.97 13.93 1.85
N THR A 412 7.07 14.14 2.54
CA THR A 412 7.27 13.67 3.91
C THR A 412 7.09 14.73 4.97
N THR A 413 7.17 16.03 4.59
CA THR A 413 7.10 17.17 5.54
C THR A 413 5.74 17.82 5.62
N PHE A 414 4.83 17.61 4.63
CA PHE A 414 3.51 18.23 4.67
C PHE A 414 2.64 17.70 5.83
N ASN A 415 1.68 18.52 6.26
CA ASN A 415 0.76 18.19 7.36
C ASN A 415 1.50 17.69 8.63
N ASN A 416 2.50 18.44 9.10
CA ASN A 416 3.28 18.08 10.28
C ASN A 416 3.92 16.69 10.18
N ASP A 417 4.66 16.43 9.10
CA ASP A 417 5.37 15.17 8.85
C ASP A 417 4.44 13.93 8.78
N LEU A 418 3.23 14.10 8.29
CA LEU A 418 2.21 13.04 8.25
C LEU A 418 2.77 11.70 7.72
N VAL A 419 3.49 11.73 6.61
CA VAL A 419 3.99 10.50 5.96
C VAL A 419 5.08 9.84 6.79
N LEU A 420 6.06 10.60 7.30
CA LEU A 420 7.11 10.06 8.17
C LEU A 420 6.51 9.45 9.44
N LYS A 421 5.60 10.19 10.10
CA LYS A 421 4.91 9.72 11.31
C LYS A 421 4.10 8.46 11.05
N LEU A 422 3.45 8.37 9.88
CA LEU A 422 2.69 7.17 9.48
C LEU A 422 3.63 5.98 9.23
N ILE A 423 4.77 6.17 8.58
CA ILE A 423 5.78 5.13 8.38
C ILE A 423 6.25 4.61 9.74
N ILE A 424 6.62 5.50 10.68
CA ILE A 424 7.08 5.11 12.02
C ILE A 424 5.97 4.37 12.80
N LEU A 425 4.73 4.82 12.72
CA LEU A 425 3.62 4.11 13.35
C LEU A 425 3.44 2.70 12.76
N LEU A 426 3.52 2.56 11.44
CA LEU A 426 3.41 1.26 10.76
C LEU A 426 4.59 0.33 11.12
N MET A 427 5.81 0.84 11.29
CA MET A 427 6.95 0.09 11.83
C MET A 427 6.60 -0.50 13.20
N ARG A 428 6.10 0.34 14.11
CA ARG A 428 5.73 -0.06 15.48
C ARG A 428 4.62 -1.10 15.52
N ILE A 429 3.59 -0.95 14.69
CA ILE A 429 2.47 -1.90 14.62
C ILE A 429 2.92 -3.22 14.00
N SER A 430 3.60 -3.17 12.85
CA SER A 430 3.98 -4.36 12.09
C SER A 430 5.25 -5.03 12.58
N LYS A 431 6.03 -4.39 13.48
CA LYS A 431 7.34 -4.86 13.95
C LYS A 431 8.36 -5.00 12.80
N LEU A 432 8.28 -4.13 11.81
CA LEU A 432 9.18 -4.10 10.66
C LEU A 432 10.16 -2.94 10.74
N SER A 433 11.36 -3.14 10.22
CA SER A 433 12.35 -2.08 10.01
C SER A 433 11.83 -1.01 9.05
N MET A 434 12.39 0.21 9.08
CA MET A 434 11.94 1.33 8.25
C MET A 434 12.08 1.04 6.75
N ASP A 435 13.16 0.43 6.37
CA ASP A 435 13.44 -0.01 5.00
C ASP A 435 12.50 -1.13 4.51
N ASP A 436 12.04 -2.00 5.41
CA ASP A 436 11.10 -3.07 5.07
C ASP A 436 9.65 -2.59 4.99
N VAL A 437 9.20 -1.76 5.94
CA VAL A 437 7.79 -1.37 6.05
C VAL A 437 7.29 -0.65 4.81
N THR A 438 8.13 0.15 4.15
CA THR A 438 7.76 0.89 2.95
C THR A 438 7.71 0.02 1.70
N ARG A 439 8.46 -1.09 1.68
CA ARG A 439 8.54 -2.04 0.56
C ARG A 439 7.55 -3.19 0.65
N GLN A 440 7.04 -3.46 1.86
CA GLN A 440 6.05 -4.52 2.04
C GLN A 440 4.61 -4.02 1.81
N SER A 441 3.77 -4.92 1.32
CA SER A 441 2.32 -4.67 1.24
C SER A 441 1.68 -4.74 2.62
N VAL A 442 0.45 -4.26 2.74
CA VAL A 442 -0.34 -4.39 3.97
C VAL A 442 -0.49 -5.84 4.45
N SER A 443 -0.48 -6.82 3.53
CA SER A 443 -0.45 -8.25 3.87
C SER A 443 0.82 -8.62 4.63
N GLY A 444 1.97 -8.04 4.24
CA GLY A 444 3.23 -8.20 4.97
C GLY A 444 3.17 -7.59 6.38
N TRP A 445 2.59 -6.40 6.52
CA TRP A 445 2.43 -5.74 7.82
C TRP A 445 1.57 -6.57 8.80
N ILE A 446 0.41 -7.04 8.34
CA ILE A 446 -0.51 -7.86 9.15
C ILE A 446 0.10 -9.22 9.46
N LYS A 447 0.81 -9.84 8.49
CA LYS A 447 1.54 -11.09 8.73
C LYS A 447 2.56 -10.93 9.87
N ASN A 448 3.42 -9.91 9.82
CA ASN A 448 4.47 -9.72 10.82
C ASN A 448 3.88 -9.35 12.19
N LEU A 449 2.80 -8.56 12.22
CA LEU A 449 2.03 -8.30 13.43
C LEU A 449 1.58 -9.60 14.10
N PHE A 450 0.89 -10.49 13.36
CA PHE A 450 0.40 -11.74 13.94
C PHE A 450 1.53 -12.71 14.29
N TYR A 451 2.59 -12.79 13.49
CA TYR A 451 3.74 -13.65 13.78
C TYR A 451 4.46 -13.21 15.05
N TYR A 452 4.66 -11.90 15.24
CA TYR A 452 5.20 -11.36 16.49
C TYR A 452 4.34 -11.75 17.68
N GLU A 453 3.02 -11.61 17.59
CA GLU A 453 2.10 -11.92 18.68
C GLU A 453 2.03 -13.43 18.99
N HIS A 454 2.18 -14.31 17.98
CA HIS A 454 2.37 -15.75 18.23
C HIS A 454 3.66 -16.00 18.99
N ARG A 455 4.75 -15.42 18.53
CA ARG A 455 6.09 -15.69 19.08
C ARG A 455 6.25 -15.26 20.55
N ILE A 456 5.80 -14.06 20.89
CA ILE A 456 5.92 -13.56 22.28
C ILE A 456 5.07 -14.34 23.29
N ARG A 457 4.03 -15.09 22.79
CA ARG A 457 3.18 -15.97 23.61
C ARG A 457 3.60 -17.43 23.54
N ASN A 458 4.72 -17.72 22.93
CA ASN A 458 5.22 -19.07 22.72
C ASN A 458 4.26 -19.98 21.92
N TYR A 459 3.44 -19.40 21.03
CA TYR A 459 2.58 -20.16 20.13
C TYR A 459 3.37 -20.63 18.90
N LEU A 460 3.06 -21.83 18.41
CA LEU A 460 3.54 -22.32 17.14
C LEU A 460 2.88 -21.52 16.01
N ILE A 461 3.68 -20.95 15.12
CA ILE A 461 3.16 -20.30 13.92
C ILE A 461 2.77 -21.41 12.92
N PRO A 462 1.48 -21.60 12.62
CA PRO A 462 1.05 -22.72 11.79
C PRO A 462 1.47 -22.54 10.33
N LEU A 463 1.61 -23.64 9.63
CA LEU A 463 1.67 -23.62 8.17
C LEU A 463 0.26 -23.44 7.60
N LYS A 464 0.17 -22.74 6.47
CA LYS A 464 -1.12 -22.54 5.78
C LYS A 464 -1.79 -23.87 5.45
N GLU A 465 -1.00 -24.83 5.01
CA GLU A 465 -1.45 -26.17 4.64
C GLU A 465 -2.10 -26.89 5.85
N ASP A 466 -1.57 -26.68 7.06
CA ASP A 466 -2.13 -27.26 8.29
C ASP A 466 -3.47 -26.60 8.65
N ILE A 467 -3.55 -25.26 8.50
CA ILE A 467 -4.82 -24.55 8.73
C ILE A 467 -5.90 -25.09 7.80
N VAL A 468 -5.59 -25.19 6.50
CA VAL A 468 -6.57 -25.67 5.51
C VAL A 468 -6.95 -27.12 5.74
N ALA A 469 -5.97 -27.99 6.06
CA ALA A 469 -6.21 -29.41 6.35
C ALA A 469 -7.15 -29.61 7.58
N VAL A 470 -6.95 -28.83 8.65
CA VAL A 470 -7.73 -28.94 9.89
C VAL A 470 -9.09 -28.22 9.78
N LYS A 471 -9.11 -27.03 9.18
CA LYS A 471 -10.32 -26.17 9.13
C LYS A 471 -11.17 -26.40 7.87
N GLY A 472 -10.61 -26.98 6.82
CA GLY A 472 -11.26 -27.25 5.55
C GLY A 472 -11.53 -26.02 4.70
N GLU A 473 -12.28 -26.23 3.63
CA GLU A 473 -12.61 -25.20 2.64
C GLU A 473 -13.92 -24.46 2.99
N ALA A 474 -14.17 -23.37 2.24
CA ALA A 474 -15.44 -22.67 2.28
C ALA A 474 -16.57 -23.54 1.69
N VAL A 475 -17.79 -23.40 2.21
CA VAL A 475 -18.95 -24.18 1.78
C VAL A 475 -19.87 -23.42 0.81
N THR A 476 -19.86 -22.09 0.83
CA THR A 476 -20.63 -21.28 -0.11
C THR A 476 -19.92 -21.11 -1.45
N ARG A 477 -20.72 -21.07 -2.52
CA ARG A 477 -20.17 -20.79 -3.85
C ARG A 477 -20.15 -19.29 -4.12
N ALA A 478 -19.07 -18.81 -4.70
CA ALA A 478 -18.94 -17.41 -5.09
C ALA A 478 -19.83 -17.11 -6.30
N LEU A 479 -20.55 -15.98 -6.24
CA LEU A 479 -21.31 -15.44 -7.37
C LEU A 479 -20.39 -14.76 -8.42
N ILE A 480 -19.20 -14.35 -8.00
CA ILE A 480 -18.22 -13.64 -8.84
C ILE A 480 -17.11 -14.59 -9.25
N LYS A 481 -16.84 -14.69 -10.57
CA LYS A 481 -15.75 -15.51 -11.12
C LYS A 481 -14.40 -15.16 -10.46
N GLY A 482 -13.70 -16.17 -9.98
CA GLY A 482 -12.40 -16.03 -9.30
C GLY A 482 -12.46 -15.79 -7.79
N LYS A 483 -13.65 -15.75 -7.18
CA LYS A 483 -13.82 -15.80 -5.72
C LYS A 483 -14.14 -17.21 -5.25
N LYS A 484 -13.70 -17.58 -4.04
CA LYS A 484 -13.87 -18.94 -3.50
C LYS A 484 -15.11 -19.08 -2.59
N TYR A 485 -15.70 -17.99 -2.14
CA TYR A 485 -16.88 -17.96 -1.26
C TYR A 485 -17.75 -16.72 -1.57
N MET A 486 -19.00 -16.74 -1.06
CA MET A 486 -19.96 -15.65 -1.23
C MET A 486 -19.47 -14.39 -0.48
N GLY A 487 -19.38 -13.26 -1.18
CA GLY A 487 -18.96 -11.97 -0.64
C GLY A 487 -20.06 -11.23 0.12
N ALA A 488 -19.90 -9.91 0.25
CA ALA A 488 -20.88 -8.99 0.82
C ALA A 488 -22.21 -8.99 0.07
N ILE A 489 -23.28 -8.60 0.76
CA ILE A 489 -24.54 -8.27 0.12
C ILE A 489 -24.48 -6.85 -0.44
N VAL A 490 -25.11 -6.65 -1.58
CA VAL A 490 -25.42 -5.33 -2.13
C VAL A 490 -26.91 -5.36 -2.46
N ILE A 491 -27.69 -4.59 -1.74
CA ILE A 491 -29.12 -4.40 -2.00
C ILE A 491 -29.23 -3.59 -3.28
N GLU A 492 -30.14 -3.99 -4.18
CA GLU A 492 -30.29 -3.30 -5.47
C GLU A 492 -30.84 -1.90 -5.25
N PRO A 493 -30.22 -0.87 -5.85
CA PRO A 493 -30.71 0.48 -5.72
C PRO A 493 -32.05 0.63 -6.47
N LYS A 494 -32.99 1.31 -5.85
CA LYS A 494 -34.22 1.73 -6.53
C LYS A 494 -33.87 2.87 -7.50
N PRO A 495 -34.07 2.72 -8.83
CA PRO A 495 -33.75 3.78 -9.79
C PRO A 495 -34.54 5.06 -9.51
N GLY A 496 -33.91 6.22 -9.70
CA GLY A 496 -34.61 7.49 -9.52
C GLY A 496 -33.80 8.53 -8.76
N VAL A 497 -34.45 9.65 -8.46
CA VAL A 497 -33.92 10.78 -7.69
C VAL A 497 -34.65 10.86 -6.36
N TYR A 498 -33.91 10.85 -5.27
CA TYR A 498 -34.43 10.84 -3.92
C TYR A 498 -33.84 11.99 -3.11
N PHE A 499 -34.68 12.87 -2.59
CA PHE A 499 -34.29 13.98 -1.72
C PHE A 499 -34.23 13.55 -0.26
N ASN A 500 -33.37 14.24 0.52
CA ASN A 500 -33.19 14.00 1.96
C ASN A 500 -32.81 12.53 2.26
N VAL A 501 -31.70 12.08 1.71
CA VAL A 501 -31.15 10.74 1.92
C VAL A 501 -30.05 10.78 2.96
N ILE A 502 -30.17 9.92 3.97
CA ILE A 502 -29.13 9.72 4.99
C ILE A 502 -28.49 8.35 4.78
N VAL A 503 -27.17 8.31 4.89
CA VAL A 503 -26.41 7.06 4.86
C VAL A 503 -25.99 6.71 6.27
N LEU A 504 -26.40 5.57 6.74
CA LEU A 504 -25.94 4.96 7.98
C LEU A 504 -24.89 3.89 7.65
N ASP A 505 -23.76 3.94 8.35
CA ASP A 505 -22.62 3.04 8.14
C ASP A 505 -22.22 2.34 9.44
N PHE A 506 -21.99 1.01 9.36
CA PHE A 506 -21.50 0.26 10.50
C PHE A 506 -20.01 0.52 10.73
N ALA A 507 -19.67 1.05 11.88
CA ALA A 507 -18.31 1.42 12.24
C ALA A 507 -17.32 0.24 12.16
N SER A 508 -16.53 0.17 11.08
CA SER A 508 -15.58 -0.93 10.82
C SER A 508 -16.23 -2.30 10.90
N LEU A 509 -17.28 -2.57 10.10
CA LEU A 509 -18.15 -3.77 10.18
C LEU A 509 -17.34 -5.07 10.27
N TYR A 510 -16.48 -5.39 9.33
CA TYR A 510 -15.74 -6.64 9.33
C TYR A 510 -14.75 -6.80 10.50
N PRO A 511 -13.96 -5.81 10.90
CA PRO A 511 -13.21 -5.86 12.16
C PRO A 511 -14.07 -6.11 13.39
N SER A 512 -15.24 -5.47 13.45
CA SER A 512 -16.22 -5.69 14.54
C SER A 512 -16.79 -7.09 14.55
N VAL A 513 -17.13 -7.63 13.37
CA VAL A 513 -17.60 -9.02 13.21
C VAL A 513 -16.53 -10.00 13.65
N LEU A 514 -15.27 -9.84 13.20
CA LEU A 514 -14.17 -10.71 13.62
C LEU A 514 -14.05 -10.77 15.14
N TYR A 515 -14.15 -9.62 15.80
CA TYR A 515 -14.05 -9.54 17.26
C TYR A 515 -15.27 -10.09 18.00
N ARG A 516 -16.48 -9.61 17.66
CA ARG A 516 -17.72 -9.95 18.38
C ARG A 516 -18.09 -11.43 18.26
N TRP A 517 -17.80 -12.05 17.13
CA TRP A 517 -18.02 -13.49 16.91
C TRP A 517 -16.76 -14.33 17.11
N ASN A 518 -15.71 -13.75 17.70
CA ASN A 518 -14.46 -14.45 18.02
C ASN A 518 -13.87 -15.24 16.82
N LEU A 519 -13.91 -14.64 15.61
CA LEU A 519 -13.47 -15.29 14.38
C LEU A 519 -11.95 -15.23 14.21
N SER A 520 -11.31 -16.37 14.37
CA SER A 520 -9.87 -16.58 14.18
C SER A 520 -9.63 -17.99 13.64
N TYR A 521 -8.49 -18.23 13.00
CA TYR A 521 -8.23 -19.55 12.40
C TYR A 521 -8.24 -20.66 13.44
N GLU A 522 -7.89 -20.38 14.69
CA GLU A 522 -7.88 -21.34 15.78
C GLU A 522 -9.23 -21.53 16.44
N THR A 523 -10.10 -20.51 16.42
CA THR A 523 -11.41 -20.56 17.10
C THR A 523 -12.53 -21.10 16.21
N ILE A 524 -12.46 -20.88 14.89
CA ILE A 524 -13.40 -21.46 13.93
C ILE A 524 -13.21 -22.98 13.86
N ARG A 525 -14.31 -23.77 13.84
CA ARG A 525 -14.26 -25.24 13.82
C ARG A 525 -13.22 -25.78 14.82
N CYS A 526 -13.26 -25.27 16.06
CA CYS A 526 -12.38 -25.74 17.14
C CYS A 526 -12.67 -27.21 17.48
N PRO A 527 -11.72 -27.93 18.10
CA PRO A 527 -11.85 -29.38 18.38
C PRO A 527 -12.84 -29.72 19.49
N HIS A 528 -13.41 -28.74 20.20
CA HIS A 528 -14.25 -28.95 21.38
C HIS A 528 -15.69 -29.28 21.00
N GLU A 529 -16.23 -30.40 21.53
CA GLU A 529 -17.58 -30.88 21.22
C GLU A 529 -18.67 -29.91 21.67
N GLU A 530 -18.58 -29.35 22.88
CA GLU A 530 -19.53 -28.38 23.42
C GLU A 530 -19.61 -27.08 22.61
N CYS A 531 -18.56 -26.73 21.84
CA CYS A 531 -18.55 -25.54 20.99
C CYS A 531 -19.37 -25.72 19.71
N LYS A 532 -19.68 -26.95 19.29
CA LYS A 532 -20.44 -27.25 18.06
C LYS A 532 -21.84 -26.64 18.06
N SER A 533 -22.41 -26.34 19.23
CA SER A 533 -23.67 -25.64 19.37
C SER A 533 -23.62 -24.14 19.04
N ASN A 534 -22.40 -23.52 19.07
CA ASN A 534 -22.19 -22.09 18.81
C ASN A 534 -21.97 -21.85 17.30
N ARG A 535 -23.03 -22.00 16.52
CA ARG A 535 -22.95 -21.92 15.05
C ARG A 535 -23.09 -20.52 14.52
N ILE A 536 -22.42 -20.30 13.40
CA ILE A 536 -22.56 -19.08 12.60
C ILE A 536 -23.91 -19.12 11.87
N PRO A 537 -24.72 -18.05 11.91
CA PRO A 537 -25.98 -17.98 11.16
C PRO A 537 -25.77 -18.33 9.68
N SER A 538 -26.61 -19.19 9.14
CA SER A 538 -26.62 -19.65 7.74
C SER A 538 -25.41 -20.46 7.28
N LEU A 539 -24.50 -20.86 8.20
CA LEU A 539 -23.33 -21.67 7.89
C LEU A 539 -23.20 -22.87 8.85
N PRO A 540 -22.57 -23.97 8.40
CA PRO A 540 -22.32 -25.13 9.26
C PRO A 540 -21.14 -24.94 10.22
N HIS A 541 -20.54 -23.75 10.23
CA HIS A 541 -19.36 -23.45 11.04
C HIS A 541 -19.76 -23.12 12.47
N TRP A 542 -18.94 -23.54 13.44
CA TRP A 542 -19.04 -23.19 14.85
C TRP A 542 -17.80 -22.46 15.33
N VAL A 543 -17.93 -21.73 16.41
CA VAL A 543 -16.84 -20.93 17.00
C VAL A 543 -16.61 -21.30 18.46
N CYS A 544 -15.36 -21.30 18.87
CA CYS A 544 -14.94 -21.67 20.22
C CYS A 544 -15.55 -20.77 21.30
N LYS A 545 -16.07 -21.40 22.38
CA LYS A 545 -16.55 -20.74 23.60
C LYS A 545 -15.51 -20.72 24.71
N ARG A 546 -14.47 -21.59 24.63
CA ARG A 546 -13.48 -21.79 25.69
C ARG A 546 -12.40 -20.72 25.71
N ARG A 547 -12.00 -20.21 24.55
CA ARG A 547 -10.91 -19.27 24.43
C ARG A 547 -11.19 -18.16 23.44
N LEU A 548 -10.50 -17.05 23.63
CA LEU A 548 -10.47 -15.96 22.68
C LEU A 548 -9.45 -16.25 21.56
N GLY A 549 -9.81 -15.89 20.35
CA GLY A 549 -8.93 -15.98 19.20
C GLY A 549 -7.88 -14.88 19.21
N LEU A 550 -6.64 -15.22 18.89
CA LEU A 550 -5.54 -14.27 18.89
C LEU A 550 -5.76 -13.15 17.86
N THR A 551 -6.10 -13.52 16.62
CA THR A 551 -6.27 -12.52 15.54
C THR A 551 -7.52 -11.67 15.75
N SER A 552 -8.63 -12.28 16.22
CA SER A 552 -9.87 -11.55 16.54
C SER A 552 -9.67 -10.56 17.69
N THR A 553 -8.98 -10.95 18.74
CA THR A 553 -8.68 -10.09 19.89
C THR A 553 -7.80 -8.90 19.51
N ILE A 554 -6.74 -9.13 18.73
CA ILE A 554 -5.86 -8.05 18.27
C ILE A 554 -6.65 -7.04 17.40
N ILE A 555 -7.40 -7.53 16.41
CA ILE A 555 -8.20 -6.68 15.53
C ILE A 555 -9.27 -5.93 16.32
N GLY A 556 -9.93 -6.58 17.28
CA GLY A 556 -10.92 -5.96 18.17
C GLY A 556 -10.33 -4.85 19.02
N MET A 557 -9.18 -5.11 19.67
CA MET A 557 -8.45 -4.10 20.43
C MET A 557 -8.10 -2.87 19.57
N LEU A 558 -7.48 -3.09 18.42
CA LEU A 558 -7.09 -2.00 17.50
C LEU A 558 -8.32 -1.20 17.03
N ARG A 559 -9.46 -1.88 16.74
CA ARG A 559 -10.72 -1.25 16.37
C ARG A 559 -11.26 -0.36 17.51
N ASN A 560 -11.33 -0.91 18.72
CA ASN A 560 -11.94 -0.21 19.85
C ASN A 560 -11.10 1.01 20.26
N ILE A 561 -9.77 0.87 20.35
CA ILE A 561 -8.87 2.01 20.62
C ILE A 561 -9.03 3.09 19.54
N ARG A 562 -9.11 2.70 18.25
CA ARG A 562 -9.31 3.66 17.16
C ARG A 562 -10.64 4.39 17.27
N VAL A 563 -11.75 3.65 17.42
CA VAL A 563 -13.10 4.21 17.34
C VAL A 563 -13.47 5.02 18.58
N TYR A 564 -13.12 4.51 19.76
CA TYR A 564 -13.55 5.12 21.00
C TYR A 564 -12.56 6.14 21.58
N TRP A 565 -11.27 6.06 21.19
CA TRP A 565 -10.26 7.00 21.70
C TRP A 565 -9.68 7.89 20.58
N PHE A 566 -8.93 7.34 19.62
CA PHE A 566 -8.14 8.17 18.70
C PHE A 566 -8.98 8.95 17.69
N LYS A 567 -10.07 8.38 17.13
CA LYS A 567 -10.93 9.07 16.16
C LYS A 567 -11.61 10.29 16.78
N PRO A 568 -12.27 10.25 17.96
CA PRO A 568 -12.83 11.44 18.59
C PRO A 568 -11.75 12.40 19.10
N LYS A 569 -10.69 11.90 19.76
CA LYS A 569 -9.63 12.74 20.30
C LYS A 569 -8.77 13.45 19.24
N SER A 570 -8.68 12.93 18.03
CA SER A 570 -8.04 13.63 16.90
C SER A 570 -8.80 14.87 16.42
N LYS A 571 -10.04 15.07 16.87
CA LYS A 571 -10.91 16.20 16.51
C LYS A 571 -11.25 17.11 17.73
N ASP A 572 -10.82 16.74 18.92
CA ASP A 572 -11.13 17.44 20.16
C ASP A 572 -10.33 18.76 20.23
N PRO A 573 -10.99 19.94 20.20
CA PRO A 573 -10.32 21.23 20.24
C PRO A 573 -9.62 21.51 21.57
N ASN A 574 -9.96 20.77 22.64
CA ASN A 574 -9.36 20.95 23.97
C ASN A 574 -8.00 20.23 24.11
N ILE A 575 -7.58 19.49 23.08
CA ILE A 575 -6.25 18.85 23.03
C ILE A 575 -5.30 19.74 22.24
N ASP A 576 -4.05 19.86 22.70
CA ASP A 576 -3.02 20.61 21.99
C ASP A 576 -2.82 20.07 20.54
N GLU A 577 -2.39 20.95 19.66
CA GLU A 577 -2.31 20.68 18.23
C GLU A 577 -1.34 19.52 17.92
N ALA A 578 -0.21 19.42 18.61
CA ALA A 578 0.79 18.39 18.38
C ALA A 578 0.24 16.98 18.71
N THR A 579 -0.41 16.85 19.88
CA THR A 579 -1.08 15.62 20.31
C THR A 579 -2.24 15.27 19.39
N ARG A 580 -3.07 16.24 19.01
CA ARG A 580 -4.19 16.05 18.09
C ARG A 580 -3.71 15.58 16.71
N SER A 581 -2.64 16.19 16.19
CA SER A 581 -1.99 15.79 14.94
C SER A 581 -1.50 14.34 15.02
N TRP A 582 -0.82 13.96 16.11
CA TRP A 582 -0.37 12.58 16.32
C TRP A 582 -1.55 11.60 16.40
N TYR A 583 -2.60 11.93 17.13
CA TYR A 583 -3.80 11.08 17.20
C TYR A 583 -4.49 10.91 15.83
N SER A 584 -4.42 11.94 14.97
CA SER A 584 -4.88 11.84 13.59
C SER A 584 -4.06 10.83 12.79
N VAL A 585 -2.74 10.81 12.94
CA VAL A 585 -1.86 9.80 12.32
C VAL A 585 -2.21 8.41 12.84
N VAL A 586 -2.36 8.24 14.15
CA VAL A 586 -2.68 6.93 14.76
C VAL A 586 -4.02 6.40 14.23
N GLN A 587 -5.07 7.20 14.22
CA GLN A 587 -6.37 6.75 13.73
C GLN A 587 -6.34 6.40 12.22
N GLN A 588 -5.52 7.12 11.41
CA GLN A 588 -5.33 6.80 9.99
C GLN A 588 -4.56 5.49 9.80
N GLY A 589 -3.44 5.30 10.49
CA GLY A 589 -2.66 4.06 10.43
C GLY A 589 -3.48 2.84 10.86
N LEU A 590 -4.23 2.96 11.96
CA LEU A 590 -5.15 1.92 12.42
C LEU A 590 -6.24 1.63 11.38
N LYS A 591 -6.79 2.66 10.72
CA LYS A 591 -7.77 2.49 9.63
C LYS A 591 -7.21 1.66 8.48
N VAL A 592 -5.95 1.89 8.10
CA VAL A 592 -5.28 1.11 7.04
C VAL A 592 -5.21 -0.37 7.41
N ILE A 593 -4.74 -0.69 8.61
CA ILE A 593 -4.61 -2.08 9.09
C ILE A 593 -5.98 -2.76 9.20
N LEU A 594 -6.93 -2.11 9.86
CA LEU A 594 -8.27 -2.67 10.11
C LEU A 594 -9.04 -2.96 8.83
N ASN A 595 -9.09 -2.00 7.90
CA ASN A 595 -9.86 -2.18 6.67
C ASN A 595 -9.22 -3.21 5.72
N ALA A 596 -7.90 -3.42 5.83
CA ALA A 596 -7.21 -4.43 5.04
C ALA A 596 -7.27 -5.84 5.68
N SER A 597 -7.45 -5.95 7.00
CA SER A 597 -7.30 -7.21 7.76
C SER A 597 -8.17 -8.34 7.23
N TYR A 598 -9.47 -8.10 7.05
CA TYR A 598 -10.39 -9.10 6.50
C TYR A 598 -9.96 -9.55 5.09
N GLY A 599 -9.68 -8.58 4.18
CA GLY A 599 -9.30 -8.87 2.80
C GLY A 599 -8.00 -9.66 2.69
N VAL A 600 -7.06 -9.41 3.61
CA VAL A 600 -5.78 -10.14 3.71
C VAL A 600 -6.03 -11.57 4.19
N MET A 601 -6.78 -11.76 5.27
CA MET A 601 -7.08 -13.11 5.82
C MET A 601 -7.90 -13.99 4.86
N GLY A 602 -8.68 -13.37 3.98
CA GLY A 602 -9.41 -14.06 2.91
C GLY A 602 -8.60 -14.31 1.63
N ASN A 603 -7.32 -13.94 1.60
CA ASN A 603 -6.45 -14.13 0.44
C ASN A 603 -5.64 -15.43 0.57
N GLU A 604 -5.73 -16.31 -0.43
CA GLU A 604 -5.01 -17.60 -0.46
C GLU A 604 -3.48 -17.47 -0.34
N ALA A 605 -2.92 -16.34 -0.77
CA ALA A 605 -1.48 -16.08 -0.62
C ALA A 605 -1.07 -15.73 0.82
N PHE A 606 -2.03 -15.48 1.72
CA PHE A 606 -1.74 -15.14 3.11
C PHE A 606 -1.36 -16.38 3.94
N PRO A 607 -0.30 -16.33 4.75
CA PRO A 607 0.14 -17.52 5.50
C PRO A 607 -0.85 -18.06 6.54
N LEU A 608 -1.70 -17.19 7.10
CA LEU A 608 -2.76 -17.59 8.04
C LEU A 608 -4.14 -17.64 7.36
N TYR A 609 -4.18 -17.94 6.07
CA TYR A 609 -5.39 -18.08 5.29
C TYR A 609 -6.28 -19.17 5.85
N CYS A 610 -7.53 -18.80 6.15
CA CYS A 610 -8.54 -19.71 6.69
C CYS A 610 -9.89 -19.43 5.99
N PRO A 611 -10.27 -20.23 4.97
CA PRO A 611 -11.51 -20.03 4.22
C PRO A 611 -12.77 -19.93 5.10
N PRO A 612 -12.99 -20.78 6.11
CA PRO A 612 -14.15 -20.68 6.99
C PRO A 612 -14.24 -19.36 7.77
N VAL A 613 -13.10 -18.73 8.17
CA VAL A 613 -13.10 -17.40 8.82
C VAL A 613 -13.58 -16.33 7.84
N ALA A 614 -13.00 -16.32 6.64
CA ALA A 614 -13.35 -15.32 5.63
C ALA A 614 -14.81 -15.42 5.18
N GLU A 615 -15.30 -16.64 4.99
CA GLU A 615 -16.68 -16.91 4.64
C GLU A 615 -17.65 -16.52 5.77
N SER A 616 -17.34 -16.87 7.02
CA SER A 616 -18.13 -16.51 8.21
C SER A 616 -18.21 -14.99 8.37
N THR A 617 -17.12 -14.28 8.16
CA THR A 617 -17.08 -12.81 8.25
C THR A 617 -18.06 -12.18 7.26
N THR A 618 -18.07 -12.63 6.00
CA THR A 618 -19.00 -12.09 5.01
C THR A 618 -20.45 -12.53 5.25
N ALA A 619 -20.66 -13.75 5.73
CA ALA A 619 -22.01 -14.24 6.07
C ALA A 619 -22.64 -13.43 7.21
N LEU A 620 -21.87 -13.15 8.25
CA LEU A 620 -22.30 -12.29 9.37
C LEU A 620 -22.53 -10.84 8.93
N GLY A 621 -21.65 -10.31 8.06
CA GLY A 621 -21.88 -8.98 7.48
C GLY A 621 -23.22 -8.92 6.72
N ARG A 622 -23.52 -9.92 5.87
CA ARG A 622 -24.82 -10.02 5.20
C ARG A 622 -25.97 -10.11 6.18
N TYR A 623 -25.84 -10.92 7.21
CA TYR A 623 -26.85 -11.10 8.26
C TYR A 623 -27.15 -9.76 8.96
N ILE A 624 -26.12 -9.02 9.38
CA ILE A 624 -26.27 -7.72 10.06
C ILE A 624 -26.98 -6.71 9.15
N ILE A 625 -26.54 -6.56 7.88
CA ILE A 625 -27.16 -5.62 6.94
C ILE A 625 -28.63 -6.01 6.67
N SER A 626 -28.92 -7.29 6.45
CA SER A 626 -30.30 -7.74 6.24
C SER A 626 -31.20 -7.43 7.44
N LYS A 627 -30.69 -7.67 8.65
CA LYS A 627 -31.44 -7.34 9.89
C LYS A 627 -31.60 -5.83 10.10
N ALA A 628 -30.64 -5.02 9.69
CA ALA A 628 -30.76 -3.56 9.73
C ALA A 628 -31.84 -3.04 8.77
N VAL A 629 -31.95 -3.63 7.57
CA VAL A 629 -33.01 -3.31 6.61
C VAL A 629 -34.39 -3.73 7.17
N GLU A 630 -34.51 -4.96 7.65
CA GLU A 630 -35.78 -5.44 8.29
C GLU A 630 -36.22 -4.52 9.45
N LYS A 631 -35.26 -4.05 10.26
CA LYS A 631 -35.56 -3.14 11.38
C LYS A 631 -35.97 -1.75 10.88
N ALA A 632 -35.30 -1.21 9.86
CA ALA A 632 -35.64 0.08 9.26
C ALA A 632 -37.08 0.05 8.69
N GLU A 633 -37.42 -1.00 7.94
CA GLU A 633 -38.76 -1.18 7.39
C GLU A 633 -39.87 -1.32 8.48
N LYS A 634 -39.59 -2.07 9.57
CA LYS A 634 -40.51 -2.23 10.72
C LYS A 634 -40.81 -0.91 11.43
N ILE A 635 -39.89 0.07 11.41
CA ILE A 635 -40.15 1.38 12.00
C ILE A 635 -40.61 2.43 10.98
N GLY A 636 -40.98 1.98 9.77
CA GLY A 636 -41.50 2.83 8.70
C GLY A 636 -40.50 3.65 7.94
N VAL A 637 -39.22 3.24 7.92
CA VAL A 637 -38.15 3.91 7.17
C VAL A 637 -37.90 3.16 5.86
N GLU A 638 -38.00 3.87 4.74
CA GLU A 638 -37.72 3.31 3.42
C GLU A 638 -36.21 3.17 3.20
N VAL A 639 -35.74 1.96 2.86
CA VAL A 639 -34.36 1.69 2.45
C VAL A 639 -34.27 1.71 0.93
N LEU A 640 -33.45 2.61 0.37
CA LEU A 640 -33.28 2.80 -1.07
C LEU A 640 -32.17 1.91 -1.64
N TYR A 641 -31.09 1.70 -0.87
CA TYR A 641 -29.89 1.03 -1.32
C TYR A 641 -29.08 0.56 -0.10
N GLY A 642 -28.28 -0.50 -0.26
CA GLY A 642 -27.31 -0.94 0.73
C GLY A 642 -26.04 -1.51 0.10
N ASP A 643 -24.88 -1.16 0.64
CA ASP A 643 -23.59 -1.60 0.11
C ASP A 643 -22.63 -2.02 1.22
N THR A 644 -22.46 -3.31 1.36
CA THR A 644 -21.45 -3.95 2.23
C THR A 644 -21.63 -3.66 3.72
N ASP A 645 -21.51 -2.42 4.16
CA ASP A 645 -21.49 -1.92 5.53
C ASP A 645 -22.42 -0.72 5.76
N SER A 646 -23.11 -0.26 4.72
CA SER A 646 -23.98 0.92 4.79
C SER A 646 -25.37 0.71 4.21
N ILE A 647 -26.34 1.47 4.70
CA ILE A 647 -27.72 1.55 4.18
C ILE A 647 -28.08 3.02 3.89
N PHE A 648 -28.75 3.25 2.77
CA PHE A 648 -29.28 4.55 2.34
C PHE A 648 -30.75 4.61 2.66
N ILE A 649 -31.15 5.50 3.55
CA ILE A 649 -32.50 5.65 4.03
C ILE A 649 -33.12 6.96 3.57
N HIS A 650 -34.42 6.90 3.20
CA HIS A 650 -35.17 8.01 2.61
C HIS A 650 -35.96 8.76 3.67
N LYS A 651 -35.73 10.05 3.79
CA LYS A 651 -36.47 10.99 4.68
C LYS A 651 -36.71 10.45 6.10
N PRO A 652 -35.69 9.87 6.78
CA PRO A 652 -35.90 9.43 8.15
C PRO A 652 -36.09 10.62 9.10
N THR A 653 -36.82 10.42 10.19
CA THR A 653 -36.82 11.34 11.32
C THR A 653 -35.61 11.08 12.22
N ASP A 654 -35.23 12.08 13.02
CA ASP A 654 -34.12 11.94 13.98
C ASP A 654 -34.41 10.82 14.99
N GLU A 655 -35.66 10.65 15.40
CA GLU A 655 -36.09 9.58 16.30
C GLU A 655 -35.89 8.20 15.66
N GLN A 656 -36.28 8.03 14.40
CA GLN A 656 -36.08 6.77 13.67
C GLN A 656 -34.60 6.43 13.52
N ILE A 657 -33.74 7.43 13.26
CA ILE A 657 -32.29 7.25 13.21
C ILE A 657 -31.76 6.77 14.55
N ASN A 658 -32.13 7.43 15.65
CA ASN A 658 -31.70 7.07 17.00
C ASN A 658 -32.15 5.64 17.38
N VAL A 659 -33.39 5.26 17.05
CA VAL A 659 -33.88 3.89 17.27
C VAL A 659 -33.07 2.85 16.51
N LEU A 660 -32.66 3.13 15.27
CA LEU A 660 -31.79 2.23 14.50
C LEU A 660 -30.39 2.11 15.10
N MET A 661 -29.79 3.24 15.50
CA MET A 661 -28.45 3.28 16.10
C MET A 661 -28.43 2.53 17.43
N GLU A 662 -29.39 2.79 18.31
CA GLU A 662 -29.51 2.09 19.60
C GLU A 662 -29.78 0.59 19.44
N TRP A 663 -30.65 0.23 18.51
CA TRP A 663 -30.93 -1.18 18.23
C TRP A 663 -29.68 -1.91 17.74
N ALA A 664 -28.94 -1.33 16.79
CA ALA A 664 -27.70 -1.94 16.28
C ALA A 664 -26.65 -2.13 17.39
N SER A 665 -26.50 -1.13 18.27
CA SER A 665 -25.60 -1.20 19.42
C SER A 665 -26.04 -2.27 20.43
N LYS A 666 -27.33 -2.41 20.71
CA LYS A 666 -27.85 -3.42 21.66
C LYS A 666 -27.77 -4.84 21.10
N GLU A 667 -28.20 -5.02 19.83
CA GLU A 667 -28.34 -6.35 19.20
C GLU A 667 -26.96 -6.94 18.82
N PHE A 668 -26.10 -6.14 18.18
CA PHE A 668 -24.83 -6.61 17.61
C PHE A 668 -23.61 -6.14 18.38
N LYS A 669 -23.75 -5.18 19.30
CA LYS A 669 -22.64 -4.46 19.94
C LYS A 669 -21.69 -3.86 18.91
N ILE A 670 -22.25 -3.34 17.83
CA ILE A 670 -21.55 -2.65 16.74
C ILE A 670 -22.24 -1.31 16.52
N ASP A 671 -21.45 -0.25 16.51
CA ASP A 671 -21.96 1.10 16.33
C ASP A 671 -22.43 1.30 14.88
N LEU A 672 -23.60 1.90 14.72
CA LEU A 672 -24.14 2.37 13.46
C LEU A 672 -24.16 3.90 13.51
N ASP A 673 -23.43 4.56 12.62
CA ASP A 673 -23.22 6.01 12.64
C ASP A 673 -23.80 6.65 11.37
N ILE A 674 -24.14 7.95 11.44
CA ILE A 674 -24.42 8.75 10.27
C ILE A 674 -23.10 9.03 9.54
N ASP A 675 -22.94 8.47 8.33
CA ASP A 675 -21.75 8.70 7.49
C ASP A 675 -21.94 9.90 6.56
N LYS A 676 -23.12 10.02 5.93
CA LYS A 676 -23.42 11.08 4.95
C LYS A 676 -24.85 11.53 5.02
N VAL A 677 -25.02 12.85 4.75
CA VAL A 677 -26.34 13.48 4.63
C VAL A 677 -26.40 14.16 3.27
N TYR A 678 -27.17 13.58 2.36
CA TYR A 678 -27.34 14.12 1.03
C TYR A 678 -28.59 15.00 0.93
N ARG A 679 -28.49 16.10 0.18
CA ARG A 679 -29.63 16.88 -0.27
C ARG A 679 -30.50 15.99 -1.16
N TYR A 680 -29.87 15.30 -2.14
CA TYR A 680 -30.50 14.23 -2.92
C TYR A 680 -29.46 13.23 -3.45
N VAL A 681 -29.95 12.06 -3.82
CA VAL A 681 -29.15 11.01 -4.48
C VAL A 681 -29.87 10.55 -5.74
N THR A 682 -29.09 10.30 -6.78
CA THR A 682 -29.56 9.73 -8.05
C THR A 682 -29.02 8.33 -8.21
N PHE A 683 -29.89 7.33 -8.32
CA PHE A 683 -29.56 5.93 -8.55
C PHE A 683 -29.87 5.51 -9.99
N SER A 684 -28.91 4.89 -10.67
CA SER A 684 -29.07 4.35 -12.03
C SER A 684 -29.68 2.95 -12.09
N GLY A 685 -30.06 2.35 -10.96
CA GLY A 685 -30.45 0.93 -10.88
C GLY A 685 -29.29 -0.07 -10.89
N LEU A 686 -28.06 0.37 -11.17
CA LEU A 686 -26.88 -0.48 -11.15
C LEU A 686 -26.20 -0.45 -9.78
N LYS A 687 -25.82 -1.62 -9.27
CA LYS A 687 -25.08 -1.75 -8.01
C LYS A 687 -23.79 -0.92 -8.05
N LYS A 688 -23.49 -0.19 -6.95
CA LYS A 688 -22.30 0.65 -6.79
C LYS A 688 -22.21 1.80 -7.81
N ASN A 689 -23.36 2.31 -8.24
CA ASN A 689 -23.44 3.32 -9.29
C ASN A 689 -24.46 4.40 -8.90
N TYR A 690 -24.00 5.53 -8.35
CA TYR A 690 -24.83 6.65 -7.93
C TYR A 690 -24.10 7.98 -7.94
N LEU A 691 -24.89 9.06 -7.94
CA LEU A 691 -24.44 10.43 -7.72
C LEU A 691 -25.23 11.00 -6.55
N GLY A 692 -24.53 11.44 -5.50
CA GLY A 692 -25.10 12.11 -4.33
C GLY A 692 -24.65 13.56 -4.27
N VAL A 693 -25.58 14.49 -4.00
CA VAL A 693 -25.28 15.89 -3.79
C VAL A 693 -25.50 16.24 -2.31
N PHE A 694 -24.46 16.74 -1.66
CA PHE A 694 -24.52 17.17 -0.28
C PHE A 694 -25.27 18.49 -0.12
N ARG A 695 -25.59 18.87 1.11
CA ARG A 695 -26.28 20.14 1.40
C ARG A 695 -25.48 21.38 0.98
N ASP A 696 -24.14 21.32 1.01
CA ASP A 696 -23.23 22.37 0.58
C ASP A 696 -23.02 22.44 -0.94
N GLY A 697 -23.66 21.55 -1.72
CA GLY A 697 -23.52 21.45 -3.16
C GLY A 697 -22.35 20.60 -3.64
N SER A 698 -21.49 20.14 -2.76
CA SER A 698 -20.44 19.17 -3.12
C SER A 698 -21.04 17.82 -3.59
N VAL A 699 -20.32 17.10 -4.46
CA VAL A 699 -20.86 15.93 -5.15
C VAL A 699 -20.03 14.69 -4.86
N ASP A 700 -20.69 13.61 -4.43
CA ASP A 700 -20.11 12.27 -4.30
C ASP A 700 -20.56 11.37 -5.46
N ILE A 701 -19.57 10.86 -6.23
CA ILE A 701 -19.83 10.06 -7.42
C ILE A 701 -19.22 8.68 -7.23
N LYS A 702 -20.03 7.65 -7.35
CA LYS A 702 -19.61 6.24 -7.32
C LYS A 702 -19.92 5.53 -8.63
N GLY A 703 -18.96 4.76 -9.12
CA GLY A 703 -19.14 3.79 -10.21
C GLY A 703 -19.37 4.33 -11.62
N LEU A 704 -19.75 5.60 -11.76
CA LEU A 704 -20.12 6.19 -13.05
C LEU A 704 -18.94 6.20 -14.05
N VAL A 705 -19.23 5.88 -15.33
CA VAL A 705 -18.22 5.68 -16.39
C VAL A 705 -17.43 6.95 -16.67
N GLY A 706 -18.05 8.11 -16.60
CA GLY A 706 -17.39 9.41 -16.82
C GLY A 706 -16.18 9.70 -15.93
N LYS A 707 -16.10 9.04 -14.77
CA LYS A 707 -14.98 9.16 -13.82
C LYS A 707 -13.85 8.15 -14.07
N LYS A 708 -14.00 7.22 -15.04
CA LYS A 708 -12.99 6.17 -15.29
C LYS A 708 -11.76 6.74 -16.01
N ARG A 709 -10.57 6.17 -15.71
CA ARG A 709 -9.28 6.63 -16.27
C ARG A 709 -9.19 6.57 -17.80
N ASN A 710 -9.78 5.55 -18.41
CA ASN A 710 -9.74 5.28 -19.82
C ASN A 710 -10.89 5.92 -20.61
N THR A 711 -11.53 6.97 -20.09
CA THR A 711 -12.53 7.77 -20.80
C THR A 711 -11.85 8.92 -21.54
N PRO A 712 -12.19 9.20 -22.82
CA PRO A 712 -11.67 10.34 -23.55
C PRO A 712 -11.93 11.68 -22.86
N GLU A 713 -11.03 12.64 -23.07
CA GLU A 713 -11.04 13.90 -22.32
C GLU A 713 -12.31 14.73 -22.58
N PHE A 714 -12.81 14.77 -23.82
CA PHE A 714 -14.05 15.49 -24.15
C PHE A 714 -15.27 14.92 -23.41
N ILE A 715 -15.34 13.60 -23.21
CA ILE A 715 -16.43 12.97 -22.44
C ILE A 715 -16.30 13.34 -20.94
N LYS A 716 -15.07 13.41 -20.42
CA LYS A 716 -14.83 13.84 -19.03
C LYS A 716 -15.24 15.29 -18.84
N LYS A 717 -14.89 16.19 -19.77
CA LYS A 717 -15.29 17.60 -19.73
C LYS A 717 -16.81 17.72 -19.72
N ALA A 718 -17.49 17.08 -20.69
CA ALA A 718 -18.94 17.05 -20.74
C ALA A 718 -19.58 16.49 -19.46
N PHE A 719 -19.00 15.43 -18.91
CA PHE A 719 -19.46 14.83 -17.67
C PHE A 719 -19.33 15.77 -16.47
N LEU A 720 -18.23 16.51 -16.36
CA LEU A 720 -18.03 17.49 -15.30
C LEU A 720 -19.01 18.67 -15.40
N GLU A 721 -19.29 19.16 -16.61
CA GLU A 721 -20.30 20.18 -16.83
C GLU A 721 -21.70 19.69 -16.42
N VAL A 722 -22.06 18.46 -16.76
CA VAL A 722 -23.33 17.83 -16.30
C VAL A 722 -23.37 17.72 -14.77
N VAL A 723 -22.27 17.29 -14.14
CA VAL A 723 -22.17 17.22 -12.66
C VAL A 723 -22.32 18.60 -12.04
N GLU A 724 -21.75 19.63 -12.63
CA GLU A 724 -21.89 21.01 -12.15
C GLU A 724 -23.36 21.50 -12.21
N VAL A 725 -24.09 21.21 -13.29
CA VAL A 725 -25.52 21.52 -13.36
C VAL A 725 -26.29 20.77 -12.26
N LEU A 726 -26.02 19.47 -12.07
CA LEU A 726 -26.68 18.69 -11.04
C LEU A 726 -26.35 19.18 -9.61
N SER A 727 -25.13 19.66 -9.37
CA SER A 727 -24.71 20.18 -8.05
C SER A 727 -25.53 21.38 -7.59
N LYS A 728 -26.09 22.15 -8.51
CA LYS A 728 -26.87 23.37 -8.26
C LYS A 728 -28.35 23.09 -7.98
N VAL A 729 -28.85 21.89 -8.29
CA VAL A 729 -30.24 21.51 -8.05
C VAL A 729 -30.52 21.45 -6.55
N SER A 730 -31.55 22.20 -6.09
CA SER A 730 -31.96 22.30 -4.69
C SER A 730 -33.33 21.71 -4.42
N SER A 731 -34.19 21.69 -5.42
CA SER A 731 -35.56 21.19 -5.31
C SER A 731 -35.96 20.33 -6.52
N VAL A 732 -37.11 19.68 -6.42
CA VAL A 732 -37.68 18.90 -7.54
C VAL A 732 -37.96 19.79 -8.76
N ASN A 733 -38.39 21.02 -8.55
CA ASN A 733 -38.68 21.94 -9.65
C ASN A 733 -37.43 22.35 -10.46
N ASP A 734 -36.27 22.43 -9.81
CA ASP A 734 -35.01 22.78 -10.48
C ASP A 734 -34.58 21.71 -11.49
N PHE A 735 -35.08 20.48 -11.35
CA PHE A 735 -34.71 19.39 -12.25
C PHE A 735 -35.16 19.61 -13.71
N GLU A 736 -36.28 20.27 -13.97
CA GLU A 736 -36.76 20.50 -15.35
C GLU A 736 -35.82 21.46 -16.10
N GLU A 737 -35.31 22.48 -15.44
CA GLU A 737 -34.28 23.35 -16.00
C GLU A 737 -32.95 22.63 -16.15
N ALA A 738 -32.54 21.86 -15.12
CA ALA A 738 -31.31 21.06 -15.15
C ALA A 738 -31.33 20.04 -16.31
N LYS A 739 -32.45 19.35 -16.57
CA LYS A 739 -32.62 18.43 -17.69
C LYS A 739 -32.36 19.12 -19.02
N ARG A 740 -32.93 20.32 -19.24
CA ARG A 740 -32.74 21.11 -20.47
C ARG A 740 -31.27 21.46 -20.67
N ARG A 741 -30.60 21.99 -19.63
CA ARG A 741 -29.18 22.35 -19.68
C ARG A 741 -28.29 21.13 -19.95
N ILE A 742 -28.55 20.01 -19.28
CA ILE A 742 -27.84 18.75 -19.49
C ILE A 742 -27.98 18.28 -20.94
N ALA A 743 -29.20 18.33 -21.51
CA ALA A 743 -29.45 17.97 -22.89
C ALA A 743 -28.66 18.88 -23.85
N GLU A 744 -28.59 20.18 -23.58
CA GLU A 744 -27.82 21.15 -24.39
C GLU A 744 -26.31 20.84 -24.34
N ILE A 745 -25.74 20.58 -23.14
CA ILE A 745 -24.33 20.21 -22.98
C ILE A 745 -24.01 18.98 -23.81
N ILE A 746 -24.78 17.90 -23.65
CA ILE A 746 -24.54 16.63 -24.36
C ILE A 746 -24.67 16.83 -25.87
N ARG A 747 -25.70 17.56 -26.32
CA ARG A 747 -25.92 17.89 -27.77
C ARG A 747 -24.76 18.69 -28.34
N ASN A 748 -24.22 19.66 -27.60
CA ASN A 748 -23.09 20.47 -28.05
C ASN A 748 -21.83 19.59 -28.26
N TYR A 749 -21.49 18.72 -27.31
CA TYR A 749 -20.35 17.80 -27.47
C TYR A 749 -20.60 16.77 -28.58
N TYR A 750 -21.82 16.30 -28.74
CA TYR A 750 -22.22 15.43 -29.86
C TYR A 750 -22.00 16.09 -31.21
N VAL A 751 -22.44 17.34 -31.41
CA VAL A 751 -22.25 18.11 -32.64
C VAL A 751 -20.75 18.32 -32.90
N LYS A 752 -19.98 18.73 -31.89
CA LYS A 752 -18.52 18.88 -32.01
C LYS A 752 -17.84 17.60 -32.46
N LEU A 753 -18.28 16.44 -31.94
CA LEU A 753 -17.76 15.12 -32.31
C LEU A 753 -18.15 14.75 -33.73
N ARG A 754 -19.43 14.90 -34.11
CA ARG A 754 -19.96 14.61 -35.47
C ARG A 754 -19.28 15.45 -36.54
N ASP A 755 -19.08 16.73 -36.26
CA ASP A 755 -18.48 17.69 -37.19
C ASP A 755 -16.92 17.65 -37.12
N ARG A 756 -16.34 16.72 -36.36
CA ARG A 756 -14.87 16.55 -36.18
C ARG A 756 -14.14 17.79 -35.69
N ARG A 757 -14.80 18.60 -34.85
CA ARG A 757 -14.22 19.81 -34.24
C ARG A 757 -13.45 19.58 -32.94
N LEU A 758 -13.31 18.31 -32.53
CA LEU A 758 -12.51 17.91 -31.38
C LEU A 758 -11.08 17.55 -31.80
N SER A 759 -10.09 17.85 -30.94
CA SER A 759 -8.70 17.47 -31.20
C SER A 759 -8.49 15.96 -31.01
N LEU A 760 -7.40 15.41 -31.59
CA LEU A 760 -7.03 14.02 -31.34
C LEU A 760 -6.73 13.75 -29.87
N GLU A 761 -6.18 14.73 -29.15
CA GLU A 761 -5.93 14.65 -27.72
C GLU A 761 -7.22 14.59 -26.89
N ASP A 762 -8.26 15.36 -27.26
CA ASP A 762 -9.57 15.27 -26.62
C ASP A 762 -10.23 13.90 -26.85
N LEU A 763 -9.95 13.26 -27.98
CA LEU A 763 -10.48 11.95 -28.37
C LEU A 763 -9.63 10.79 -27.83
N ALA A 764 -8.45 11.04 -27.29
CA ALA A 764 -7.50 10.01 -26.91
C ALA A 764 -7.96 9.19 -25.67
N PHE A 765 -7.78 7.88 -25.80
CA PHE A 765 -7.79 6.95 -24.66
C PHE A 765 -6.36 6.77 -24.17
N ARG A 766 -6.13 6.93 -22.88
CA ARG A 766 -4.81 6.76 -22.25
C ARG A 766 -4.81 5.53 -21.35
N VAL A 767 -4.02 4.52 -21.70
CA VAL A 767 -3.96 3.24 -20.97
C VAL A 767 -2.52 2.81 -20.74
N LYS A 768 -2.19 2.50 -19.50
CA LYS A 768 -0.87 2.01 -19.10
C LYS A 768 -0.69 0.54 -19.48
N LEU A 769 0.46 0.18 -20.08
CA LEU A 769 0.86 -1.19 -20.30
C LEU A 769 1.19 -1.86 -18.95
N SER A 770 0.47 -2.90 -18.60
CA SER A 770 0.69 -3.63 -17.34
C SER A 770 1.85 -4.63 -17.41
N ARG A 771 2.32 -4.97 -18.60
CA ARG A 771 3.42 -5.91 -18.87
C ARG A 771 3.98 -5.66 -20.26
N SER A 772 5.17 -6.22 -20.57
CA SER A 772 5.76 -6.07 -21.90
C SER A 772 4.87 -6.71 -22.99
N LEU A 773 4.95 -6.20 -24.22
CA LEU A 773 4.07 -6.58 -25.32
C LEU A 773 4.15 -8.07 -25.67
N LYS A 774 5.30 -8.73 -25.42
CA LYS A 774 5.50 -10.16 -25.61
C LYS A 774 4.59 -11.06 -24.76
N HIS A 775 4.08 -10.55 -23.63
CA HIS A 775 3.23 -11.30 -22.71
C HIS A 775 1.72 -11.20 -22.99
N TYR A 776 1.30 -10.46 -24.04
CA TYR A 776 -0.09 -10.39 -24.47
C TYR A 776 -0.40 -11.41 -25.58
N VAL A 777 -0.48 -12.70 -25.20
CA VAL A 777 -0.61 -13.82 -26.16
C VAL A 777 -2.07 -14.21 -26.41
N LYS A 778 -2.90 -14.29 -25.35
CA LYS A 778 -4.28 -14.83 -25.44
C LYS A 778 -5.32 -13.81 -25.94
N THR A 779 -5.16 -12.53 -25.59
CA THR A 779 -6.04 -11.44 -26.02
C THR A 779 -5.22 -10.20 -26.31
N THR A 780 -5.55 -9.48 -27.38
CA THR A 780 -4.88 -8.24 -27.75
C THR A 780 -5.80 -7.04 -27.48
N PRO A 781 -5.75 -6.42 -26.28
CA PRO A 781 -6.51 -5.21 -25.98
C PRO A 781 -6.21 -4.06 -26.96
N GLN A 782 -7.11 -3.08 -27.06
CA GLN A 782 -6.98 -1.98 -28.02
C GLN A 782 -5.68 -1.17 -27.84
N HIS A 783 -5.29 -0.85 -26.60
CA HIS A 783 -4.02 -0.17 -26.33
C HIS A 783 -2.79 -1.00 -26.72
N VAL A 784 -2.88 -2.34 -26.65
CA VAL A 784 -1.79 -3.23 -27.11
C VAL A 784 -1.71 -3.26 -28.64
N LYS A 785 -2.84 -3.19 -29.33
CA LYS A 785 -2.84 -3.04 -30.82
C LYS A 785 -2.16 -1.74 -31.22
N ALA A 786 -2.50 -0.63 -30.54
CA ALA A 786 -1.87 0.67 -30.78
C ALA A 786 -0.38 0.67 -30.43
N ALA A 787 0.02 0.03 -29.31
CA ALA A 787 1.41 -0.11 -28.93
C ALA A 787 2.24 -0.90 -29.94
N ARG A 788 1.69 -2.00 -30.48
CA ARG A 788 2.34 -2.78 -31.54
C ARG A 788 2.53 -1.99 -32.85
N LEU A 789 1.62 -1.05 -33.14
CA LEU A 789 1.82 -0.14 -34.26
C LEU A 789 3.01 0.79 -33.99
N LEU A 790 3.13 1.35 -32.80
CA LEU A 790 4.28 2.20 -32.40
C LEU A 790 5.61 1.41 -32.49
N GLU A 791 5.63 0.12 -32.06
CA GLU A 791 6.83 -0.73 -32.22
C GLU A 791 7.23 -0.89 -33.69
N LYS A 792 6.27 -1.04 -34.62
CA LYS A 792 6.55 -1.12 -36.05
C LYS A 792 7.18 0.17 -36.62
N TYR A 793 6.90 1.31 -36.00
CA TYR A 793 7.51 2.59 -36.33
C TYR A 793 8.76 2.91 -35.48
N GLY A 794 9.35 1.91 -34.85
CA GLY A 794 10.66 2.01 -34.17
C GLY A 794 10.61 2.40 -32.68
N LYS A 795 9.43 2.62 -32.09
CA LYS A 795 9.32 2.97 -30.67
C LYS A 795 9.42 1.73 -29.79
N LYS A 796 10.43 1.66 -28.92
CA LYS A 796 10.55 0.58 -27.92
C LYS A 796 9.60 0.85 -26.75
N LEU A 797 8.72 -0.12 -26.44
CA LEU A 797 7.71 0.00 -25.39
C LEU A 797 7.85 -1.12 -24.36
N GLY A 798 7.68 -0.75 -23.06
CA GLY A 798 7.79 -1.64 -21.91
C GLY A 798 6.59 -1.64 -20.99
N ALA A 799 6.65 -2.43 -19.93
CA ALA A 799 5.68 -2.37 -18.85
C ALA A 799 5.80 -0.99 -18.16
N GLY A 800 4.66 -0.34 -17.96
CA GLY A 800 4.64 0.99 -17.36
C GLY A 800 4.29 2.11 -18.33
N ASP A 801 4.58 1.96 -19.63
CA ASP A 801 4.32 2.98 -20.63
C ASP A 801 2.82 3.27 -20.82
N ILE A 802 2.49 4.55 -20.98
CA ILE A 802 1.13 5.00 -21.25
C ILE A 802 0.94 5.09 -22.76
N ILE A 803 0.00 4.33 -23.28
CA ILE A 803 -0.36 4.35 -24.68
C ILE A 803 -1.56 5.26 -24.89
N SER A 804 -1.34 6.36 -25.59
CA SER A 804 -2.40 7.26 -26.07
C SER A 804 -2.85 6.83 -27.45
N TYR A 805 -4.13 6.48 -27.58
CA TYR A 805 -4.68 6.00 -28.86
C TYR A 805 -6.09 6.51 -29.09
N VAL A 806 -6.48 6.58 -30.35
CA VAL A 806 -7.82 6.94 -30.81
C VAL A 806 -8.47 5.76 -31.54
N LYS A 807 -9.81 5.76 -31.59
CA LYS A 807 -10.58 4.78 -32.36
C LYS A 807 -10.74 5.29 -33.79
N VAL A 808 -10.37 4.46 -34.73
CA VAL A 808 -10.41 4.77 -36.17
C VAL A 808 -11.26 3.74 -36.92
N LYS A 809 -11.68 4.09 -38.12
CA LYS A 809 -12.30 3.16 -39.08
C LYS A 809 -11.28 2.12 -39.58
N GLY A 810 -11.74 0.96 -40.04
CA GLY A 810 -10.88 -0.11 -40.58
C GLY A 810 -10.66 -1.28 -39.61
N GLU A 811 -9.96 -2.33 -40.08
CA GLU A 811 -9.81 -3.63 -39.37
C GLU A 811 -9.08 -3.56 -38.02
N ILE A 812 -8.04 -2.74 -37.91
CA ILE A 812 -7.29 -2.59 -36.65
C ILE A 812 -8.15 -1.86 -35.63
N GLY A 813 -8.97 -0.90 -36.08
CA GLY A 813 -9.96 -0.16 -35.30
C GLY A 813 -9.39 0.83 -34.31
N VAL A 814 -8.06 0.95 -34.19
CA VAL A 814 -7.35 1.92 -33.31
C VAL A 814 -6.03 2.35 -33.93
N LYS A 815 -5.60 3.57 -33.65
CA LYS A 815 -4.28 4.10 -33.99
C LYS A 815 -3.70 4.88 -32.81
N PRO A 816 -2.38 4.86 -32.58
CA PRO A 816 -1.72 5.82 -31.68
C PRO A 816 -2.02 7.25 -32.10
N VAL A 817 -2.15 8.17 -31.15
CA VAL A 817 -2.44 9.59 -31.44
C VAL A 817 -1.42 10.18 -32.41
N GLN A 818 -0.13 9.83 -32.26
CA GLN A 818 0.98 10.29 -33.10
C GLN A 818 0.88 9.87 -34.57
N LEU A 819 0.14 8.81 -34.88
CA LEU A 819 -0.03 8.24 -36.23
C LEU A 819 -1.42 8.43 -36.80
N ALA A 820 -2.35 9.02 -36.05
CA ALA A 820 -3.74 9.15 -36.42
C ALA A 820 -4.03 10.50 -37.07
N ARG A 821 -5.04 10.52 -37.96
CA ARG A 821 -5.59 11.74 -38.55
C ARG A 821 -7.05 11.90 -38.16
N ILE A 822 -7.51 13.13 -38.06
CA ILE A 822 -8.89 13.43 -37.62
C ILE A 822 -9.97 12.89 -38.58
N ASP A 823 -9.67 12.77 -39.87
CA ASP A 823 -10.56 12.21 -40.89
C ASP A 823 -10.75 10.68 -40.75
N GLU A 824 -9.83 9.99 -40.13
CA GLU A 824 -9.88 8.54 -39.88
C GLU A 824 -10.75 8.14 -38.67
N ILE A 825 -11.11 9.11 -37.83
CA ILE A 825 -11.83 8.84 -36.56
C ILE A 825 -13.18 8.18 -36.83
N ASP A 826 -13.43 7.11 -36.05
CA ASP A 826 -14.71 6.40 -36.02
C ASP A 826 -15.70 7.09 -35.05
N VAL A 827 -16.40 8.09 -35.58
CA VAL A 827 -17.37 8.90 -34.82
C VAL A 827 -18.41 8.02 -34.13
N ASN A 828 -18.90 6.96 -34.80
CA ASN A 828 -19.94 6.09 -34.23
C ASN A 828 -19.49 5.36 -32.97
N LYS A 829 -18.23 4.91 -32.92
CA LYS A 829 -17.67 4.30 -31.68
C LYS A 829 -17.57 5.29 -30.54
N TYR A 830 -17.26 6.55 -30.80
CA TYR A 830 -17.24 7.59 -29.75
C TYR A 830 -18.64 7.99 -29.30
N MET A 831 -19.62 8.02 -30.23
CA MET A 831 -21.04 8.23 -29.91
C MET A 831 -21.53 7.13 -28.94
N GLY A 832 -21.24 5.85 -29.21
CA GLY A 832 -21.58 4.75 -28.31
C GLY A 832 -20.89 4.87 -26.93
N HIS A 833 -19.69 5.46 -26.85
CA HIS A 833 -19.06 5.77 -25.57
C HIS A 833 -19.74 6.91 -24.82
N MET A 834 -20.14 7.97 -25.51
CA MET A 834 -20.95 9.05 -24.91
C MET A 834 -22.26 8.49 -24.38
N GLU A 835 -22.98 7.76 -25.22
CA GLU A 835 -24.24 7.12 -24.84
C GLU A 835 -24.09 6.25 -23.58
N THR A 836 -23.14 5.32 -23.57
CA THR A 836 -22.89 4.45 -22.41
C THR A 836 -22.52 5.25 -21.15
N THR A 837 -21.82 6.37 -21.30
CA THR A 837 -21.39 7.19 -20.17
C THR A 837 -22.56 7.96 -19.57
N PHE A 838 -23.38 8.58 -20.39
CA PHE A 838 -24.45 9.47 -19.95
C PHE A 838 -25.76 8.74 -19.64
N ARG A 839 -26.06 7.60 -20.28
CA ARG A 839 -27.25 6.79 -20.03
C ARG A 839 -27.42 6.47 -18.54
N GLN A 840 -26.35 6.10 -17.84
CA GLN A 840 -26.37 5.76 -16.42
C GLN A 840 -26.84 6.90 -15.49
N ILE A 841 -26.61 8.16 -15.86
CA ILE A 841 -27.07 9.33 -15.09
C ILE A 841 -28.44 9.78 -15.58
N LEU A 842 -28.62 9.85 -16.89
CA LEU A 842 -29.78 10.49 -17.53
C LEU A 842 -31.07 9.69 -17.34
N GLU A 843 -30.98 8.36 -17.44
CA GLU A 843 -32.14 7.50 -17.14
C GLU A 843 -32.64 7.73 -15.70
N ALA A 844 -31.71 7.89 -14.75
CA ALA A 844 -32.05 8.13 -13.36
C ALA A 844 -32.69 9.50 -13.11
N VAL A 845 -32.33 10.54 -13.90
CA VAL A 845 -32.93 11.86 -13.81
C VAL A 845 -34.11 12.06 -14.78
N GLY A 846 -34.49 11.01 -15.51
CA GLY A 846 -35.64 11.06 -16.45
C GLY A 846 -35.38 11.82 -17.75
N VAL A 847 -34.14 11.84 -18.23
CA VAL A 847 -33.74 12.44 -19.52
C VAL A 847 -33.54 11.32 -20.55
N ASN A 848 -34.29 11.41 -21.65
CA ASN A 848 -34.18 10.45 -22.76
C ASN A 848 -33.03 10.82 -23.71
N LEU A 849 -32.02 9.96 -23.79
CA LEU A 849 -30.87 10.13 -24.67
C LEU A 849 -31.22 10.05 -26.12
N ASP A 850 -32.18 9.23 -26.51
CA ASP A 850 -32.58 9.04 -27.91
C ASP A 850 -33.17 10.34 -28.51
N GLU A 851 -33.85 11.12 -27.68
CA GLU A 851 -34.35 12.45 -28.06
C GLU A 851 -33.18 13.46 -28.21
N ILE A 852 -32.13 13.38 -27.41
CA ILE A 852 -30.98 14.25 -27.49
C ILE A 852 -30.19 14.01 -28.79
N PHE A 853 -29.99 12.73 -29.14
CA PHE A 853 -29.22 12.34 -30.34
C PHE A 853 -30.05 12.32 -31.62
N GLY A 854 -31.35 12.56 -31.55
CA GLY A 854 -32.23 12.58 -32.71
C GLY A 854 -32.55 11.18 -33.26
N PHE A 855 -32.37 10.14 -32.47
CA PHE A 855 -32.84 8.81 -32.84
C PHE A 855 -34.35 8.73 -32.57
N ARG A 856 -35.15 8.58 -33.60
CA ARG A 856 -36.58 8.26 -33.45
C ARG A 856 -36.69 6.78 -33.05
N SER A 857 -37.14 6.51 -31.83
CA SER A 857 -37.48 5.16 -31.37
C SER A 857 -38.62 4.63 -32.25
N LEU A 858 -38.53 3.36 -32.67
CA LEU A 858 -39.61 2.66 -33.36
C LEU A 858 -40.93 2.70 -32.56
N ASP A 859 -40.86 2.75 -31.22
CA ASP A 859 -42.03 2.88 -30.33
C ASP A 859 -42.79 4.22 -30.52
N SER A 860 -42.12 5.28 -31.02
CA SER A 860 -42.77 6.56 -31.32
C SER A 860 -43.63 6.49 -32.59
N PHE A 861 -43.45 5.46 -33.42
CA PHE A 861 -44.27 5.21 -34.63
C PHE A 861 -45.58 4.45 -34.28
N PHE A 862 -45.62 3.67 -33.16
CA PHE A 862 -46.77 2.87 -32.78
C PHE A 862 -47.68 3.58 -31.76
N LYS A 863 -47.37 4.79 -31.33
CA LYS A 863 -48.18 5.63 -30.45
C LYS A 863 -48.90 6.79 -31.17
N ARG A 864 -49.23 6.64 -32.48
CA ARG A 864 -50.19 7.49 -33.19
C ARG A 864 -51.40 6.72 -33.53
#